data_bdc2972ebe1f8bc36cde70a9e1d5995a
#
_entry.id   bdc2972ebe1f8bc36cde70a9e1d5995a
#
_cell.length_a   1.000
_cell.length_b   1.000
_cell.length_c   1.000
_cell.angle_alpha   90.00
_cell.angle_beta   90.00
_cell.angle_gamma   90.00
#
_symmetry.space_group_name_H-M   'P 1'
#
loop_
_entity.id
_entity.type
_entity.pdbx_description
1 polymer ?
#
loop_
_entity_poly.entity_id
_entity_poly.type
_entity_poly.pdbx_seq_one_letter_code
_entity_poly.pdbx_strand_id
1 'polypeptide(L)'
;TYRGSDGRTSSPLATMKNALGRCGEESVFTVSALRAVGIPARQVYVPGWAHTDDNHAWVEVWVDGRWYFLGACEPDPDLNMGWFKEPARRAMLVHTRVLGPYVGPEELLDASSRYREINVLSRYAQAKPLVVRTVTKDGLAVKDVQVSFELYNYGEFYPLAKRMSDADGCCSLQTGFGDLLIQAQYGALGAWCKAQVAMQDTVILRLAPFPGQDRIVDLDFSPPITLPALDDTIPVQTYERHRVRLRHEDSLRSAYEATFIDSCSAARWARDLDLPADTLWTFLSASRGNHQEISRFIHDALQHHRRLLWPLLRVLSEKDLRDAGADVLLDHLVNAAKTIVLERDPDFYARYVLNPRLRNERLSSWRSLLVNNLTPAFRDSATVDPELAVEWVRKHIHVDDQDNYYHVPLTPAGVWRLRVADTLSRDLFFIALCRSLGLPARLDPVFEKPQYCPAGTHQWRSVCWEPETRLPAATANLLLSSQDPSILRPEYGTHFTLARYQNSEYVTLQLEGLSLQKSPLRLSVPEGEYLAITGNRQTDGSVLTRMMFFHLPPAGEKPLRLSWRHTSVVEGPLALLPPASRVYGVDGAEIDLNDLAHDRGLILAWLDPGREPSQHVLREWQELRPLYENWDCPIIGFIQESQRERLKACRLPKQLQLASDPENGLHRRIESTLGSIALKEDPVLLLIDRDEKIVLIHQGYQIGVGLRLL
;
A
#
# COMPACT_ATOMS: atom_id res chain seq x y z
N THR A 1 7.00 -16.36 -2.73
CA THR A 1 6.95 -15.50 -3.94
C THR A 1 6.29 -14.20 -3.60
N TYR A 2 6.95 -13.08 -3.93
CA TYR A 2 6.38 -11.75 -3.76
C TYR A 2 5.13 -11.54 -4.63
N ARG A 3 4.11 -10.94 -4.03
CA ARG A 3 2.93 -10.42 -4.76
C ARG A 3 2.32 -9.27 -3.97
N GLY A 4 2.26 -8.10 -4.59
CA GLY A 4 1.52 -6.95 -4.06
C GLY A 4 0.04 -7.29 -3.87
N SER A 5 -0.55 -6.79 -2.79
CA SER A 5 -1.94 -7.06 -2.42
C SER A 5 -2.48 -5.92 -1.54
N ASP A 6 -3.68 -6.10 -0.98
CA ASP A 6 -4.28 -5.11 -0.08
C ASP A 6 -3.45 -4.82 1.19
N GLY A 7 -3.77 -3.76 1.91
CA GLY A 7 -3.04 -3.31 3.10
C GLY A 7 -3.08 -4.28 4.30
N ARG A 8 -3.98 -5.28 4.31
CA ARG A 8 -4.08 -6.25 5.40
C ARG A 8 -2.88 -7.19 5.39
N THR A 9 -2.24 -7.42 6.54
CA THR A 9 -1.12 -8.36 6.69
C THR A 9 -1.64 -9.75 7.04
N SER A 10 -1.28 -10.76 6.24
CA SER A 10 -1.58 -12.17 6.50
C SER A 10 -0.67 -12.72 7.60
N SER A 11 -1.16 -13.72 8.33
CA SER A 11 -0.34 -14.40 9.33
C SER A 11 0.80 -15.20 8.70
N PRO A 12 1.90 -15.49 9.43
CA PRO A 12 2.98 -16.33 8.94
C PRO A 12 2.51 -17.69 8.40
N LEU A 13 1.55 -18.33 9.08
CA LEU A 13 0.98 -19.60 8.62
C LEU A 13 0.18 -19.47 7.33
N ALA A 14 -0.57 -18.38 7.16
CA ALA A 14 -1.28 -18.12 5.91
C ALA A 14 -0.31 -17.84 4.76
N THR A 15 0.75 -17.05 5.00
CA THR A 15 1.81 -16.80 4.04
C THR A 15 2.49 -18.09 3.58
N MET A 16 2.83 -18.98 4.52
CA MET A 16 3.40 -20.30 4.20
C MET A 16 2.41 -21.16 3.40
N LYS A 17 1.15 -21.27 3.85
CA LYS A 17 0.11 -22.08 3.20
C LYS A 17 -0.16 -21.65 1.76
N ASN A 18 -0.07 -20.37 1.48
CA ASN A 18 -0.30 -19.82 0.15
C ASN A 18 0.96 -19.74 -0.72
N ALA A 19 2.14 -19.97 -0.15
CA ALA A 19 3.45 -19.78 -0.81
C ALA A 19 3.60 -18.40 -1.47
N LEU A 20 3.02 -17.37 -0.86
CA LEU A 20 2.82 -16.05 -1.46
C LEU A 20 2.67 -14.98 -0.37
N GLY A 21 3.30 -13.82 -0.57
CA GLY A 21 3.18 -12.68 0.31
C GLY A 21 3.75 -11.40 -0.31
N ARG A 22 3.47 -10.27 0.31
CA ARG A 22 4.19 -9.01 0.07
C ARG A 22 5.34 -8.88 1.07
N CYS A 23 6.23 -7.91 0.88
CA CYS A 23 7.43 -7.72 1.72
C CYS A 23 7.15 -7.78 3.23
N GLY A 24 6.08 -7.11 3.71
CA GLY A 24 5.69 -7.12 5.12
C GLY A 24 5.24 -8.51 5.64
N GLU A 25 4.62 -9.33 4.80
CA GLU A 25 4.17 -10.68 5.15
C GLU A 25 5.32 -11.69 5.13
N GLU A 26 6.16 -11.61 4.11
CA GLU A 26 7.29 -12.52 3.95
C GLU A 26 8.37 -12.24 4.99
N SER A 27 8.61 -10.97 5.35
CA SER A 27 9.54 -10.62 6.44
C SER A 27 9.05 -11.10 7.81
N VAL A 28 7.75 -10.96 8.11
CA VAL A 28 7.18 -11.51 9.36
C VAL A 28 7.23 -13.04 9.37
N PHE A 29 6.97 -13.70 8.23
CA PHE A 29 7.11 -15.15 8.12
C PHE A 29 8.57 -15.59 8.35
N THR A 30 9.54 -14.93 7.71
CA THR A 30 10.97 -15.24 7.84
C THR A 30 11.46 -15.02 9.29
N VAL A 31 11.07 -13.91 9.93
CA VAL A 31 11.37 -13.67 11.36
C VAL A 31 10.79 -14.76 12.23
N SER A 32 9.55 -15.20 11.97
CA SER A 32 8.90 -16.27 12.74
C SER A 32 9.63 -17.60 12.56
N ALA A 33 10.05 -17.95 11.35
CA ALA A 33 10.79 -19.17 11.05
C ALA A 33 12.17 -19.18 11.73
N LEU A 34 12.91 -18.07 11.64
CA LEU A 34 14.22 -17.92 12.27
C LEU A 34 14.13 -18.04 13.80
N ARG A 35 13.17 -17.37 14.41
CA ARG A 35 12.93 -17.45 15.86
C ARG A 35 12.52 -18.87 16.30
N ALA A 36 11.76 -19.59 15.47
CA ALA A 36 11.37 -20.97 15.77
C ALA A 36 12.56 -21.94 15.86
N VAL A 37 13.67 -21.63 15.17
CA VAL A 37 14.91 -22.42 15.26
C VAL A 37 15.97 -21.77 16.16
N GLY A 38 15.58 -20.78 16.98
CA GLY A 38 16.44 -20.15 18.01
C GLY A 38 17.37 -19.04 17.48
N ILE A 39 17.19 -18.57 16.25
CA ILE A 39 17.98 -17.47 15.71
C ILE A 39 17.26 -16.14 16.02
N PRO A 40 17.90 -15.20 16.77
CA PRO A 40 17.33 -13.88 17.00
C PRO A 40 17.16 -13.13 15.68
N ALA A 41 15.95 -12.71 15.40
CA ALA A 41 15.62 -12.00 14.17
C ALA A 41 14.55 -10.93 14.45
N ARG A 42 14.52 -9.89 13.62
CA ARG A 42 13.53 -8.82 13.70
C ARG A 42 13.15 -8.32 12.32
N GLN A 43 11.92 -7.87 12.18
CA GLN A 43 11.49 -7.14 10.99
C GLN A 43 12.00 -5.71 11.08
N VAL A 44 12.49 -5.21 9.97
CA VAL A 44 12.94 -3.82 9.81
C VAL A 44 12.22 -3.26 8.61
N TYR A 45 11.84 -1.98 8.66
CA TYR A 45 11.20 -1.39 7.50
C TYR A 45 11.45 0.13 7.36
N VAL A 46 11.31 0.58 6.13
CA VAL A 46 11.26 1.98 5.74
C VAL A 46 9.79 2.33 5.48
N PRO A 47 9.23 3.33 6.21
CA PRO A 47 7.79 3.66 6.09
C PRO A 47 7.46 4.37 4.77
N GLY A 48 8.44 4.98 4.14
CA GLY A 48 8.34 5.61 2.81
C GLY A 48 9.72 5.89 2.26
N TRP A 49 9.92 5.61 0.97
CA TRP A 49 11.14 5.98 0.26
C TRP A 49 11.12 7.47 -0.11
N ALA A 50 12.26 8.13 -0.01
CA ALA A 50 12.38 9.53 -0.42
C ALA A 50 12.45 9.69 -1.95
N HIS A 51 13.04 8.72 -2.64
CA HIS A 51 13.34 8.79 -4.07
C HIS A 51 12.30 8.09 -4.96
N THR A 52 11.38 7.33 -4.39
CA THR A 52 10.26 6.69 -5.08
C THR A 52 9.05 6.59 -4.17
N ASP A 53 7.86 6.45 -4.72
CA ASP A 53 6.66 6.20 -3.94
C ASP A 53 6.63 4.72 -3.61
N ASP A 54 6.53 4.38 -2.38
CA ASP A 54 6.31 3.08 -1.75
C ASP A 54 7.05 2.98 -0.40
N ASN A 55 6.96 1.83 0.22
CA ASN A 55 7.64 1.41 1.43
C ASN A 55 8.26 0.02 1.23
N HIS A 56 9.09 -0.42 2.17
CA HIS A 56 9.63 -1.77 2.11
C HIS A 56 9.92 -2.32 3.51
N ALA A 57 9.86 -3.66 3.63
CA ALA A 57 10.18 -4.38 4.85
C ALA A 57 11.09 -5.56 4.56
N TRP A 58 12.10 -5.74 5.40
CA TRP A 58 13.06 -6.84 5.33
C TRP A 58 13.40 -7.40 6.70
N VAL A 59 14.40 -8.24 6.81
CA VAL A 59 14.76 -8.94 8.04
C VAL A 59 16.17 -8.58 8.47
N GLU A 60 16.38 -8.39 9.78
CA GLU A 60 17.69 -8.45 10.41
C GLU A 60 17.81 -9.70 11.27
N VAL A 61 18.98 -10.33 11.22
CA VAL A 61 19.36 -11.50 12.03
C VAL A 61 20.59 -11.19 12.86
N TRP A 62 20.61 -11.71 14.11
CA TRP A 62 21.74 -11.56 14.99
C TRP A 62 22.67 -12.76 14.86
N VAL A 63 23.87 -12.53 14.35
CA VAL A 63 24.91 -13.55 14.15
C VAL A 63 26.24 -13.00 14.65
N ASP A 64 26.98 -13.79 15.39
CA ASP A 64 28.33 -13.45 15.89
C ASP A 64 28.43 -12.07 16.54
N GLY A 65 27.43 -11.71 17.37
CA GLY A 65 27.46 -10.48 18.15
C GLY A 65 27.05 -9.21 17.39
N ARG A 66 26.47 -9.31 16.18
CA ARG A 66 25.99 -8.16 15.40
C ARG A 66 24.78 -8.48 14.55
N TRP A 67 24.07 -7.44 14.11
CA TRP A 67 22.94 -7.53 13.21
C TRP A 67 23.40 -7.52 11.76
N TYR A 68 22.85 -8.43 10.97
CA TYR A 68 22.97 -8.48 9.51
C TYR A 68 21.59 -8.43 8.88
N PHE A 69 21.46 -7.84 7.72
CA PHE A 69 20.20 -7.85 6.99
C PHE A 69 20.17 -8.93 5.89
N LEU A 70 18.95 -9.32 5.50
CA LEU A 70 18.66 -10.18 4.36
C LEU A 70 17.27 -9.88 3.80
N GLY A 71 17.08 -10.14 2.51
CA GLY A 71 15.77 -10.17 1.89
C GLY A 71 14.95 -11.35 2.40
N ALA A 72 13.64 -11.16 2.52
CA ALA A 72 12.77 -12.19 3.10
C ALA A 72 12.33 -13.24 2.06
N CYS A 73 12.01 -12.77 0.85
CA CYS A 73 11.43 -13.57 -0.22
C CYS A 73 12.40 -13.89 -1.33
N GLU A 74 13.47 -13.17 -1.37
CA GLU A 74 14.46 -13.11 -2.43
C GLU A 74 15.84 -13.23 -1.76
N PRO A 75 16.14 -14.43 -1.22
CA PRO A 75 17.39 -14.61 -0.51
C PRO A 75 18.55 -14.40 -1.46
N ASP A 76 19.47 -13.54 -1.09
CA ASP A 76 20.72 -13.31 -1.80
C ASP A 76 21.78 -14.35 -1.42
N PRO A 77 22.90 -14.40 -2.14
CA PRO A 77 23.96 -15.39 -1.88
C PRO A 77 24.57 -15.28 -0.49
N ASP A 78 24.58 -14.09 0.10
CA ASP A 78 25.22 -13.80 1.39
C ASP A 78 24.38 -12.82 2.21
N LEU A 79 24.70 -12.63 3.49
CA LEU A 79 24.10 -11.62 4.35
C LEU A 79 24.56 -10.20 3.96
N ASN A 80 23.78 -9.19 4.35
CA ASN A 80 23.95 -7.79 3.96
C ASN A 80 23.86 -7.56 2.45
N MET A 81 23.08 -8.39 1.77
CA MET A 81 22.73 -8.27 0.38
C MET A 81 21.20 -8.19 0.22
N GLY A 82 20.77 -7.54 -0.84
CA GLY A 82 19.36 -7.37 -1.18
C GLY A 82 19.23 -6.30 -2.24
N TRP A 83 18.22 -6.41 -3.11
CA TRP A 83 17.93 -5.39 -4.12
C TRP A 83 17.70 -4.01 -3.47
N PHE A 84 17.18 -3.99 -2.23
CA PHE A 84 16.87 -2.76 -1.49
C PHE A 84 18.10 -2.11 -0.83
N LYS A 85 19.30 -2.69 -0.96
CA LYS A 85 20.54 -2.16 -0.36
C LYS A 85 20.83 -0.74 -0.82
N GLU A 86 20.81 -0.47 -2.12
CA GLU A 86 21.05 0.87 -2.65
C GLU A 86 19.88 1.84 -2.34
N PRO A 87 18.59 1.48 -2.50
CA PRO A 87 17.48 2.27 -1.97
C PRO A 87 17.60 2.61 -0.48
N ALA A 88 18.02 1.68 0.37
CA ALA A 88 18.15 1.89 1.81
C ALA A 88 19.22 2.93 2.17
N ARG A 89 20.26 3.09 1.35
CA ARG A 89 21.30 4.14 1.52
C ARG A 89 20.75 5.56 1.30
N ARG A 90 19.55 5.68 0.73
CA ARG A 90 18.81 6.93 0.49
C ARG A 90 17.58 7.07 1.37
N ALA A 91 17.43 6.22 2.40
CA ALA A 91 16.31 6.29 3.32
C ALA A 91 16.40 7.52 4.24
N MET A 92 15.23 8.06 4.58
CA MET A 92 15.10 9.12 5.59
C MET A 92 14.86 8.56 6.99
N LEU A 93 14.27 7.37 7.09
CA LEU A 93 14.07 6.62 8.32
C LEU A 93 14.08 5.13 8.01
N VAL A 94 14.76 4.35 8.85
CA VAL A 94 14.66 2.89 8.92
C VAL A 94 14.44 2.51 10.36
N HIS A 95 13.40 1.76 10.67
CA HIS A 95 13.06 1.45 12.05
C HIS A 95 12.64 0.00 12.28
N THR A 96 12.62 -0.39 13.55
CA THR A 96 12.17 -1.72 14.00
C THR A 96 11.51 -1.62 15.36
N ARG A 97 10.66 -2.59 15.67
CA ARG A 97 10.05 -2.75 17.00
C ARG A 97 10.73 -3.84 17.80
N VAL A 98 11.11 -3.51 19.02
CA VAL A 98 11.61 -4.43 20.02
C VAL A 98 10.51 -4.68 21.04
N LEU A 99 10.14 -5.94 21.25
CA LEU A 99 9.13 -6.32 22.25
C LEU A 99 9.79 -6.36 23.63
N GLY A 100 9.28 -5.55 24.56
CA GLY A 100 9.80 -5.41 25.91
C GLY A 100 10.75 -4.20 26.10
N PRO A 101 11.48 -4.16 27.21
CA PRO A 101 12.42 -3.07 27.49
C PRO A 101 13.60 -3.10 26.52
N TYR A 102 14.06 -1.91 26.16
CA TYR A 102 15.23 -1.73 25.30
C TYR A 102 16.18 -0.70 25.93
N VAL A 103 17.47 -1.03 26.00
CA VAL A 103 18.53 -0.21 26.59
C VAL A 103 19.73 -0.01 25.64
N GLY A 104 19.52 -0.25 24.34
CA GLY A 104 20.54 -0.05 23.31
C GLY A 104 20.80 1.43 22.99
N PRO A 105 21.80 1.71 22.14
CA PRO A 105 22.21 3.07 21.80
C PRO A 105 21.34 3.75 20.73
N GLU A 106 20.43 3.01 20.07
CA GLU A 106 19.61 3.54 19.00
C GLU A 106 18.57 4.54 19.52
N GLU A 107 18.28 5.54 18.72
CA GLU A 107 17.26 6.55 19.02
C GLU A 107 15.89 5.90 19.22
N LEU A 108 15.24 6.23 20.34
CA LEU A 108 13.89 5.81 20.63
C LEU A 108 12.89 6.66 19.85
N LEU A 109 12.12 6.04 18.97
CA LEU A 109 11.06 6.70 18.19
C LEU A 109 9.73 6.73 18.94
N ASP A 110 9.34 5.62 19.53
CA ASP A 110 8.11 5.48 20.30
C ASP A 110 8.29 4.41 21.40
N ALA A 111 7.48 4.51 22.44
CA ALA A 111 7.53 3.61 23.58
C ALA A 111 6.14 3.35 24.16
N SER A 112 5.85 2.08 24.37
CA SER A 112 4.69 1.64 25.14
C SER A 112 5.10 0.74 26.30
N SER A 113 4.17 0.26 27.09
CA SER A 113 4.43 -0.73 28.13
C SER A 113 4.95 -2.07 27.57
N ARG A 114 4.77 -2.35 26.28
CA ARG A 114 5.03 -3.65 25.65
C ARG A 114 6.13 -3.62 24.59
N TYR A 115 6.40 -2.49 23.97
CA TYR A 115 7.41 -2.37 22.92
C TYR A 115 8.18 -1.05 23.00
N ARG A 116 9.28 -1.04 22.27
CA ARG A 116 10.06 0.14 21.90
C ARG A 116 10.23 0.15 20.40
N GLU A 117 9.96 1.29 19.78
CA GLU A 117 10.26 1.51 18.37
C GLU A 117 11.57 2.29 18.29
N ILE A 118 12.55 1.74 17.58
CA ILE A 118 13.91 2.28 17.52
C ILE A 118 14.33 2.59 16.10
N ASN A 119 15.09 3.65 15.95
CA ASN A 119 15.67 4.09 14.69
C ASN A 119 16.99 3.35 14.43
N VAL A 120 17.04 2.59 13.34
CA VAL A 120 18.24 1.84 12.93
C VAL A 120 18.83 2.37 11.63
N LEU A 121 18.44 3.58 11.20
CA LEU A 121 18.84 4.20 9.94
C LEU A 121 20.37 4.23 9.75
N SER A 122 21.13 4.53 10.80
CA SER A 122 22.60 4.62 10.75
C SER A 122 23.32 3.34 10.33
N ARG A 123 22.61 2.21 10.30
CA ARG A 123 23.13 0.92 9.76
C ARG A 123 23.08 0.86 8.24
N TYR A 124 22.25 1.69 7.61
CA TYR A 124 21.93 1.63 6.18
C TYR A 124 22.35 2.89 5.44
N ALA A 125 22.12 4.07 6.03
CA ALA A 125 22.32 5.36 5.39
C ALA A 125 23.13 6.30 6.27
N GLN A 126 23.70 7.31 5.66
CA GLN A 126 24.23 8.46 6.38
C GLN A 126 23.07 9.22 7.04
N ALA A 127 23.21 9.54 8.31
CA ALA A 127 22.18 10.19 9.11
C ALA A 127 22.79 11.22 10.06
N LYS A 128 21.99 12.25 10.35
CA LYS A 128 22.31 13.25 11.39
C LYS A 128 21.04 13.67 12.13
N PRO A 129 21.16 14.21 13.34
CA PRO A 129 20.03 14.79 14.04
C PRO A 129 19.60 16.10 13.34
N LEU A 130 18.30 16.22 13.03
CA LEU A 130 17.65 17.48 12.70
C LEU A 130 16.92 17.97 13.95
N VAL A 131 17.32 19.11 14.49
CA VAL A 131 16.70 19.74 15.65
C VAL A 131 15.59 20.67 15.16
N VAL A 132 14.42 20.60 15.80
CA VAL A 132 13.32 21.52 15.58
C VAL A 132 13.07 22.31 16.86
N ARG A 133 13.05 23.62 16.76
CA ARG A 133 12.73 24.52 17.87
C ARG A 133 11.40 25.22 17.62
N THR A 134 10.46 25.03 18.51
CA THR A 134 9.14 25.66 18.46
C THR A 134 9.10 26.88 19.37
N VAL A 135 8.67 28.01 18.83
CA VAL A 135 8.65 29.28 19.53
C VAL A 135 7.34 30.04 19.28
N THR A 136 6.99 30.94 20.21
CA THR A 136 5.93 31.90 20.03
C THR A 136 6.31 32.92 18.94
N LYS A 137 5.37 33.81 18.57
CA LYS A 137 5.63 34.95 17.70
C LYS A 137 6.79 35.81 18.18
N ASP A 138 6.93 35.97 19.51
CA ASP A 138 7.96 36.78 20.14
C ASP A 138 9.30 36.03 20.37
N GLY A 139 9.37 34.77 19.93
CA GLY A 139 10.61 33.97 20.01
C GLY A 139 10.79 33.19 21.32
N LEU A 140 9.80 33.16 22.22
CA LEU A 140 9.85 32.37 23.44
C LEU A 140 9.64 30.88 23.13
N ALA A 141 10.38 30.01 23.80
CA ALA A 141 10.25 28.55 23.66
C ALA A 141 8.85 28.07 24.06
N VAL A 142 8.29 27.11 23.31
CA VAL A 142 7.01 26.49 23.62
C VAL A 142 7.20 24.99 23.79
N LYS A 143 6.89 24.52 25.01
CA LYS A 143 6.93 23.11 25.39
C LYS A 143 5.66 22.37 24.96
N ASP A 144 5.73 21.04 24.88
CA ASP A 144 4.63 20.13 24.61
C ASP A 144 3.92 20.41 23.25
N VAL A 145 4.68 20.92 22.30
CA VAL A 145 4.26 21.06 20.90
C VAL A 145 4.46 19.73 20.18
N GLN A 146 3.43 19.21 19.52
CA GLN A 146 3.59 18.06 18.66
C GLN A 146 4.26 18.50 17.35
N VAL A 147 5.41 17.91 17.04
CA VAL A 147 6.18 18.14 15.81
C VAL A 147 6.13 16.86 14.97
N SER A 148 5.70 16.97 13.74
CA SER A 148 5.69 15.90 12.74
C SER A 148 6.82 16.12 11.74
N PHE A 149 7.60 15.06 11.50
CA PHE A 149 8.62 15.00 10.46
C PHE A 149 8.04 14.20 9.29
N GLU A 150 7.74 14.87 8.18
CA GLU A 150 6.93 14.30 7.11
C GLU A 150 7.73 14.19 5.81
N LEU A 151 7.55 13.09 5.13
CA LEU A 151 8.13 12.78 3.83
C LEU A 151 7.04 12.73 2.77
N TYR A 152 7.30 13.32 1.59
CA TYR A 152 6.41 13.12 0.46
C TYR A 152 6.51 11.68 -0.04
N ASN A 153 5.36 11.00 -0.07
CA ASN A 153 5.25 9.65 -0.61
C ASN A 153 3.83 9.45 -1.16
N TYR A 154 3.72 9.01 -2.40
CA TYR A 154 2.48 9.08 -3.18
C TYR A 154 1.96 10.52 -3.28
N GLY A 155 0.67 10.76 -3.11
CA GLY A 155 0.05 12.09 -3.22
C GLY A 155 0.02 12.90 -1.92
N GLU A 156 0.80 12.54 -0.88
CA GLU A 156 0.71 13.18 0.44
C GLU A 156 2.05 13.33 1.16
N PHE A 157 2.04 14.12 2.24
CA PHE A 157 3.12 14.15 3.21
C PHE A 157 2.81 13.17 4.34
N TYR A 158 3.57 12.09 4.40
CA TYR A 158 3.43 11.01 5.38
C TYR A 158 4.35 11.25 6.58
N PRO A 159 3.84 11.18 7.84
CA PRO A 159 4.67 11.37 9.03
C PRO A 159 5.59 10.17 9.26
N LEU A 160 6.91 10.40 9.13
CA LEU A 160 7.94 9.42 9.49
C LEU A 160 8.03 9.25 11.01
N ALA A 161 7.95 10.36 11.74
CA ALA A 161 7.97 10.39 13.20
C ALA A 161 7.22 11.61 13.73
N LYS A 162 6.61 11.45 14.91
CA LYS A 162 6.04 12.55 15.70
C LYS A 162 6.83 12.68 17.01
N ARG A 163 7.13 13.91 17.42
CA ARG A 163 7.90 14.24 18.61
C ARG A 163 7.21 15.33 19.42
N MET A 164 7.42 15.32 20.71
CA MET A 164 6.99 16.42 21.58
C MET A 164 8.18 17.32 21.91
N SER A 165 7.99 18.64 21.82
CA SER A 165 9.04 19.58 22.23
C SER A 165 9.22 19.59 23.76
N ASP A 166 10.48 19.72 24.18
CA ASP A 166 10.88 19.81 25.60
C ASP A 166 10.69 21.22 26.20
N ALA A 167 11.24 21.44 27.39
CA ALA A 167 11.12 22.73 28.10
C ALA A 167 11.80 23.89 27.35
N ASP A 168 12.79 23.61 26.51
CA ASP A 168 13.48 24.60 25.67
C ASP A 168 12.80 24.78 24.29
N GLY A 169 11.65 24.14 24.11
CA GLY A 169 10.89 24.12 22.86
C GLY A 169 11.53 23.24 21.78
N CYS A 170 12.45 22.35 22.14
CA CYS A 170 13.23 21.56 21.20
C CYS A 170 12.76 20.11 21.12
N CYS A 171 12.84 19.54 19.94
CA CYS A 171 12.81 18.09 19.70
C CYS A 171 13.73 17.75 18.52
N SER A 172 14.07 16.47 18.33
CA SER A 172 14.93 16.06 17.23
C SER A 172 14.55 14.71 16.66
N LEU A 173 14.99 14.45 15.44
CA LEU A 173 14.95 13.16 14.77
C LEU A 173 16.27 12.92 14.06
N GLN A 174 16.87 11.75 14.26
CA GLN A 174 17.99 11.31 13.45
C GLN A 174 17.46 10.82 12.08
N THR A 175 17.83 11.51 11.01
CA THR A 175 17.25 11.29 9.68
C THR A 175 18.30 11.41 8.58
N GLY A 176 17.95 10.92 7.36
CA GLY A 176 18.79 10.99 6.18
C GLY A 176 18.94 12.41 5.63
N PHE A 177 19.80 12.59 4.64
CA PHE A 177 20.20 13.90 4.12
C PHE A 177 19.27 14.45 3.02
N GLY A 178 18.03 14.01 2.94
CA GLY A 178 17.01 14.55 2.03
C GLY A 178 16.20 15.71 2.63
N ASP A 179 15.15 16.09 1.93
CA ASP A 179 14.22 17.14 2.35
C ASP A 179 13.01 16.56 3.09
N LEU A 180 12.54 17.27 4.12
CA LEU A 180 11.34 16.95 4.89
C LEU A 180 10.41 18.15 4.96
N LEU A 181 9.11 17.90 5.08
CA LEU A 181 8.15 18.88 5.59
C LEU A 181 8.10 18.72 7.11
N ILE A 182 8.34 19.80 7.83
CA ILE A 182 8.24 19.82 9.29
C ILE A 182 6.98 20.58 9.66
N GLN A 183 6.09 19.94 10.40
CA GLN A 183 4.84 20.54 10.87
C GLN A 183 4.80 20.54 12.39
N ALA A 184 4.42 21.67 12.99
CA ALA A 184 4.23 21.81 14.44
C ALA A 184 2.77 22.16 14.74
N GLN A 185 2.26 21.61 15.84
CA GLN A 185 0.87 21.79 16.26
C GLN A 185 0.77 21.97 17.78
N TYR A 186 0.04 23.01 18.20
CA TYR A 186 -0.20 23.31 19.59
C TYR A 186 -1.57 24.00 19.80
N GLY A 187 -2.57 23.25 20.20
CA GLY A 187 -3.95 23.75 20.27
C GLY A 187 -4.42 24.30 18.93
N ALA A 188 -4.84 25.57 18.89
CA ALA A 188 -5.26 26.25 17.65
C ALA A 188 -4.10 26.86 16.85
N LEU A 189 -2.86 26.73 17.32
CA LEU A 189 -1.66 27.26 16.67
C LEU A 189 -0.94 26.18 15.91
N GLY A 190 -0.36 26.56 14.77
CA GLY A 190 0.48 25.67 13.99
C GLY A 190 1.57 26.43 13.24
N ALA A 191 2.53 25.70 12.75
CA ALA A 191 3.57 26.18 11.85
C ALA A 191 4.06 25.02 10.99
N TRP A 192 4.56 25.31 9.81
CA TRP A 192 5.24 24.33 8.99
C TRP A 192 6.32 24.98 8.12
N CYS A 193 7.32 24.23 7.73
CA CYS A 193 8.31 24.64 6.77
C CYS A 193 8.96 23.41 6.10
N LYS A 194 9.57 23.63 4.96
CA LYS A 194 10.48 22.67 4.34
C LYS A 194 11.82 22.73 5.08
N ALA A 195 12.36 21.58 5.48
CA ALA A 195 13.71 21.42 6.01
C ALA A 195 14.60 20.70 4.99
N GLN A 196 15.76 21.29 4.69
CA GLN A 196 16.81 20.68 3.88
C GLN A 196 17.86 20.07 4.80
N VAL A 197 17.72 18.81 5.15
CA VAL A 197 18.55 18.17 6.17
C VAL A 197 20.04 18.22 5.81
N ALA A 198 20.38 18.08 4.54
CA ALA A 198 21.78 18.19 4.10
C ALA A 198 22.43 19.55 4.46
N MET A 199 21.66 20.63 4.54
CA MET A 199 22.13 21.99 4.70
C MET A 199 21.83 22.59 6.09
N GLN A 200 20.95 21.98 6.86
CA GLN A 200 20.41 22.54 8.09
C GLN A 200 20.53 21.53 9.25
N ASP A 201 21.01 21.98 10.39
CA ASP A 201 21.04 21.22 11.64
C ASP A 201 19.85 21.57 12.54
N THR A 202 19.30 22.78 12.38
CA THR A 202 18.22 23.30 13.20
C THR A 202 17.19 24.05 12.34
N VAL A 203 15.93 23.83 12.66
CA VAL A 203 14.76 24.51 12.08
C VAL A 203 14.00 25.21 13.19
N ILE A 204 13.58 26.46 12.97
CA ILE A 204 12.78 27.23 13.94
C ILE A 204 11.37 27.39 13.39
N LEU A 205 10.36 26.87 14.13
CA LEU A 205 8.96 27.00 13.83
C LEU A 205 8.30 28.04 14.75
N ARG A 206 7.78 29.12 14.15
CA ARG A 206 7.02 30.16 14.85
C ARG A 206 5.54 29.85 14.81
N LEU A 207 4.98 29.49 15.96
CA LEU A 207 3.56 29.13 16.07
C LEU A 207 2.67 30.35 15.85
N ALA A 208 1.69 30.20 14.98
CA ALA A 208 0.68 31.19 14.65
C ALA A 208 -0.66 30.50 14.39
N PRO A 209 -1.80 31.22 14.50
CA PRO A 209 -3.07 30.70 14.01
C PRO A 209 -2.96 30.33 12.53
N PHE A 210 -3.57 29.22 12.14
CA PHE A 210 -3.60 28.82 10.73
C PHE A 210 -4.33 29.89 9.91
N PRO A 211 -3.74 30.39 8.83
CA PRO A 211 -4.39 31.39 7.98
C PRO A 211 -5.49 30.72 7.16
N GLY A 212 -6.75 31.07 7.42
CA GLY A 212 -7.93 30.58 6.70
C GLY A 212 -8.13 31.22 5.31
N GLN A 213 -7.06 31.45 4.54
CA GLN A 213 -7.14 32.07 3.22
C GLN A 213 -6.75 31.08 2.13
N ASP A 214 -7.47 31.15 1.01
CA ASP A 214 -7.11 30.42 -0.21
C ASP A 214 -5.69 30.81 -0.64
N ARG A 215 -4.82 29.83 -0.77
CA ARG A 215 -3.44 30.07 -1.20
C ARG A 215 -2.84 28.81 -1.85
N ILE A 216 -1.90 29.05 -2.73
CA ILE A 216 -1.11 27.99 -3.36
C ILE A 216 0.35 28.14 -2.91
N VAL A 217 0.96 27.03 -2.54
CA VAL A 217 2.38 26.97 -2.17
C VAL A 217 3.03 25.86 -2.96
N ASP A 218 4.07 26.21 -3.70
CA ASP A 218 4.88 25.30 -4.49
C ASP A 218 6.19 25.02 -3.76
N LEU A 219 6.51 23.74 -3.57
CA LEU A 219 7.73 23.28 -2.91
C LEU A 219 8.36 22.13 -3.71
N ASP A 220 9.69 22.12 -3.76
CA ASP A 220 10.47 21.04 -4.36
C ASP A 220 11.12 20.25 -3.24
N PHE A 221 11.04 18.92 -3.29
CA PHE A 221 11.66 18.03 -2.31
C PHE A 221 12.69 17.15 -2.99
N SER A 222 13.91 17.12 -2.47
CA SER A 222 15.00 16.31 -2.98
C SER A 222 15.27 15.13 -2.03
N PRO A 223 15.39 13.91 -2.55
CA PRO A 223 15.85 12.78 -1.75
C PRO A 223 17.35 12.93 -1.42
N PRO A 224 17.88 12.10 -0.50
CA PRO A 224 19.33 11.99 -0.35
C PRO A 224 20.01 11.67 -1.69
N ILE A 225 21.19 12.22 -1.91
CA ILE A 225 21.97 12.01 -3.15
C ILE A 225 22.27 10.52 -3.35
N THR A 226 22.31 10.11 -4.61
CA THR A 226 22.75 8.76 -4.96
C THR A 226 24.25 8.67 -4.73
N LEU A 227 24.67 7.76 -3.85
CA LEU A 227 26.08 7.46 -3.61
C LEU A 227 26.59 6.49 -4.67
N PRO A 228 27.91 6.49 -4.97
CA PRO A 228 28.48 5.46 -5.85
C PRO A 228 28.11 4.06 -5.36
N ALA A 229 27.77 3.17 -6.27
CA ALA A 229 27.44 1.78 -5.97
C ALA A 229 28.61 1.12 -5.22
N LEU A 230 28.27 0.29 -4.23
CA LEU A 230 29.27 -0.49 -3.52
C LEU A 230 29.79 -1.60 -4.45
N ASP A 231 31.09 -1.85 -4.40
CA ASP A 231 31.66 -2.98 -5.13
C ASP A 231 31.43 -4.28 -4.33
N ASP A 232 30.31 -4.92 -4.61
CA ASP A 232 29.89 -6.18 -3.99
C ASP A 232 30.29 -7.37 -4.88
N THR A 233 31.57 -7.52 -5.13
CA THR A 233 32.09 -8.65 -5.92
C THR A 233 31.86 -9.97 -5.19
N ILE A 234 30.85 -10.71 -5.65
CA ILE A 234 30.55 -12.05 -5.11
C ILE A 234 31.46 -13.06 -5.81
N PRO A 235 32.17 -13.93 -5.06
CA PRO A 235 32.95 -15.02 -5.68
C PRO A 235 32.03 -15.88 -6.56
N VAL A 236 32.53 -16.22 -7.78
CA VAL A 236 31.77 -17.02 -8.74
C VAL A 236 31.24 -18.32 -8.13
N GLN A 237 32.02 -18.98 -7.28
CA GLN A 237 31.59 -20.21 -6.60
C GLN A 237 30.39 -19.98 -5.63
N THR A 238 30.33 -18.82 -4.97
CA THR A 238 29.22 -18.45 -4.08
C THR A 238 27.97 -18.20 -4.91
N TYR A 239 28.11 -17.50 -6.04
CA TYR A 239 27.02 -17.25 -6.96
C TYR A 239 26.46 -18.56 -7.56
N GLU A 240 27.35 -19.50 -7.99
CA GLU A 240 26.89 -20.80 -8.53
C GLU A 240 26.19 -21.65 -7.46
N ARG A 241 26.68 -21.68 -6.22
CA ARG A 241 25.97 -22.36 -5.10
C ARG A 241 24.60 -21.75 -4.86
N HIS A 242 24.51 -20.43 -4.92
CA HIS A 242 23.24 -19.72 -4.77
C HIS A 242 22.26 -20.09 -5.88
N ARG A 243 22.66 -20.11 -7.14
CA ARG A 243 21.82 -20.53 -8.26
C ARG A 243 21.29 -21.97 -8.10
N VAL A 244 22.12 -22.89 -7.61
CA VAL A 244 21.70 -24.26 -7.31
C VAL A 244 20.63 -24.27 -6.20
N ARG A 245 20.84 -23.49 -5.13
CA ARG A 245 19.89 -23.35 -4.03
C ARG A 245 18.55 -22.79 -4.52
N LEU A 246 18.54 -21.71 -5.28
CA LEU A 246 17.31 -21.11 -5.82
C LEU A 246 16.52 -22.09 -6.68
N ARG A 247 17.19 -22.86 -7.56
CA ARG A 247 16.51 -23.92 -8.36
C ARG A 247 15.88 -24.99 -7.48
N HIS A 248 16.55 -25.39 -6.41
CA HIS A 248 16.01 -26.35 -5.47
C HIS A 248 14.77 -25.78 -4.72
N GLU A 249 14.86 -24.57 -4.23
CA GLU A 249 13.75 -23.87 -3.56
C GLU A 249 12.54 -23.68 -4.51
N ASP A 250 12.79 -23.31 -5.76
CA ASP A 250 11.76 -23.21 -6.80
C ASP A 250 11.09 -24.57 -7.08
N SER A 251 11.86 -25.66 -7.09
CA SER A 251 11.31 -27.00 -7.28
C SER A 251 10.43 -27.44 -6.12
N LEU A 252 10.82 -27.14 -4.87
CA LEU A 252 10.02 -27.41 -3.67
C LEU A 252 8.72 -26.61 -3.71
N ARG A 253 8.79 -25.32 -4.02
CA ARG A 253 7.60 -24.47 -4.14
C ARG A 253 6.68 -24.98 -5.24
N SER A 254 7.18 -25.28 -6.41
CA SER A 254 6.38 -25.78 -7.54
C SER A 254 5.72 -27.12 -7.21
N ALA A 255 6.44 -28.03 -6.55
CA ALA A 255 5.87 -29.29 -6.08
C ALA A 255 4.74 -29.07 -5.06
N TYR A 256 4.89 -28.10 -4.15
CA TYR A 256 3.84 -27.73 -3.22
C TYR A 256 2.64 -27.08 -3.91
N GLU A 257 2.86 -26.13 -4.81
CA GLU A 257 1.77 -25.47 -5.56
C GLU A 257 1.01 -26.46 -6.46
N ALA A 258 1.68 -27.51 -6.95
CA ALA A 258 1.04 -28.60 -7.70
C ALA A 258 0.04 -29.42 -6.85
N THR A 259 0.05 -29.28 -5.53
CA THR A 259 -0.96 -29.88 -4.64
C THR A 259 -2.26 -29.06 -4.56
N PHE A 260 -2.25 -27.85 -5.09
CA PHE A 260 -3.47 -27.01 -5.13
C PHE A 260 -4.46 -27.60 -6.14
N ILE A 261 -5.75 -27.28 -5.94
CA ILE A 261 -6.77 -27.76 -6.86
C ILE A 261 -6.51 -27.23 -8.29
N ASP A 262 -6.57 -28.10 -9.27
CA ASP A 262 -6.45 -27.76 -10.69
C ASP A 262 -7.82 -27.52 -11.34
N SER A 263 -7.81 -26.91 -12.54
CA SER A 263 -9.02 -26.58 -13.28
C SER A 263 -9.84 -27.79 -13.70
N CYS A 264 -9.19 -28.92 -13.98
CA CYS A 264 -9.87 -30.17 -14.37
C CYS A 264 -10.62 -30.77 -13.18
N SER A 265 -10.01 -30.79 -12.02
CA SER A 265 -10.63 -31.23 -10.76
C SER A 265 -11.78 -30.32 -10.34
N ALA A 266 -11.61 -28.98 -10.47
CA ALA A 266 -12.69 -28.03 -10.22
C ALA A 266 -13.86 -28.22 -11.19
N ALA A 267 -13.60 -28.46 -12.48
CA ALA A 267 -14.64 -28.71 -13.48
C ALA A 267 -15.40 -30.03 -13.24
N ARG A 268 -14.72 -31.08 -12.76
CA ARG A 268 -15.39 -32.33 -12.35
C ARG A 268 -16.31 -32.07 -11.16
N TRP A 269 -15.79 -31.40 -10.12
CA TRP A 269 -16.56 -31.09 -8.93
C TRP A 269 -17.75 -30.17 -9.22
N ALA A 270 -17.59 -29.20 -10.15
CA ALA A 270 -18.68 -28.35 -10.62
C ALA A 270 -19.83 -29.16 -11.24
N ARG A 271 -19.50 -30.15 -12.06
CA ARG A 271 -20.53 -31.07 -12.66
C ARG A 271 -21.24 -31.89 -11.59
N ASP A 272 -20.49 -32.46 -10.65
CA ASP A 272 -21.05 -33.31 -9.58
C ASP A 272 -22.03 -32.54 -8.67
N LEU A 273 -21.82 -31.24 -8.50
CA LEU A 273 -22.63 -30.37 -7.64
C LEU A 273 -23.62 -29.49 -8.40
N ASP A 274 -23.71 -29.62 -9.72
CA ASP A 274 -24.53 -28.76 -10.60
C ASP A 274 -24.22 -27.26 -10.37
N LEU A 275 -22.94 -26.89 -10.55
CA LEU A 275 -22.43 -25.54 -10.39
C LEU A 275 -21.81 -25.01 -11.68
N PRO A 276 -21.79 -23.67 -11.88
CA PRO A 276 -21.07 -23.05 -12.99
C PRO A 276 -19.56 -23.25 -12.84
N ALA A 277 -18.92 -23.97 -13.76
CA ALA A 277 -17.52 -24.39 -13.68
C ALA A 277 -16.56 -23.19 -13.60
N ASP A 278 -16.76 -22.17 -14.46
CA ASP A 278 -15.91 -20.97 -14.48
C ASP A 278 -16.01 -20.15 -13.18
N THR A 279 -17.23 -20.04 -12.64
CA THR A 279 -17.45 -19.35 -11.36
C THR A 279 -16.77 -20.09 -10.22
N LEU A 280 -16.93 -21.42 -10.15
CA LEU A 280 -16.29 -22.24 -9.14
C LEU A 280 -14.76 -22.14 -9.23
N TRP A 281 -14.22 -22.25 -10.45
CA TRP A 281 -12.78 -22.14 -10.70
C TRP A 281 -12.22 -20.79 -10.26
N THR A 282 -12.93 -19.68 -10.52
CA THR A 282 -12.52 -18.34 -10.11
C THR A 282 -12.22 -18.27 -8.61
N PHE A 283 -13.10 -18.79 -7.75
CA PHE A 283 -12.93 -18.76 -6.30
C PHE A 283 -11.90 -19.78 -5.80
N LEU A 284 -11.89 -20.97 -6.35
CA LEU A 284 -10.95 -22.01 -5.94
C LEU A 284 -9.51 -21.70 -6.34
N SER A 285 -9.29 -21.18 -7.54
CA SER A 285 -7.95 -20.75 -7.95
C SER A 285 -7.43 -19.57 -7.13
N ALA A 286 -8.30 -18.60 -6.80
CA ALA A 286 -7.96 -17.47 -5.96
C ALA A 286 -7.62 -17.88 -4.51
N SER A 287 -8.21 -18.97 -4.00
CA SER A 287 -7.98 -19.47 -2.64
C SER A 287 -6.63 -20.17 -2.43
N ARG A 288 -5.92 -20.53 -3.51
CA ARG A 288 -4.58 -21.17 -3.49
C ARG A 288 -4.51 -22.32 -2.46
N GLY A 289 -3.54 -22.26 -1.55
CA GLY A 289 -3.36 -23.27 -0.49
C GLY A 289 -4.53 -23.40 0.50
N ASN A 290 -5.48 -22.44 0.52
CA ASN A 290 -6.69 -22.49 1.33
C ASN A 290 -7.88 -23.19 0.64
N HIS A 291 -7.66 -23.77 -0.55
CA HIS A 291 -8.73 -24.34 -1.36
C HIS A 291 -9.59 -25.38 -0.63
N GLN A 292 -8.99 -26.13 0.30
CA GLN A 292 -9.74 -27.13 1.09
C GLN A 292 -10.79 -26.49 2.00
N GLU A 293 -10.47 -25.38 2.66
CA GLU A 293 -11.42 -24.64 3.50
C GLU A 293 -12.56 -24.04 2.66
N ILE A 294 -12.22 -23.45 1.52
CA ILE A 294 -13.22 -22.89 0.60
C ILE A 294 -14.07 -24.01 0.00
N SER A 295 -13.50 -25.15 -0.36
CA SER A 295 -14.25 -26.31 -0.84
C SER A 295 -15.23 -26.84 0.21
N ARG A 296 -14.79 -26.98 1.47
CA ARG A 296 -15.63 -27.38 2.61
C ARG A 296 -16.78 -26.38 2.80
N PHE A 297 -16.46 -25.09 2.80
CA PHE A 297 -17.48 -24.05 2.90
C PHE A 297 -18.53 -24.14 1.78
N ILE A 298 -18.10 -24.30 0.52
CA ILE A 298 -19.01 -24.40 -0.63
C ILE A 298 -19.92 -25.64 -0.46
N HIS A 299 -19.35 -26.78 -0.11
CA HIS A 299 -20.11 -28.02 0.10
C HIS A 299 -21.22 -27.85 1.16
N ASP A 300 -20.87 -27.29 2.32
CA ASP A 300 -21.79 -27.11 3.44
C ASP A 300 -22.85 -26.03 3.14
N ALA A 301 -22.45 -24.94 2.46
CA ALA A 301 -23.34 -23.88 2.05
C ALA A 301 -24.41 -24.36 1.02
N LEU A 302 -24.05 -25.27 0.14
CA LEU A 302 -24.99 -25.84 -0.84
C LEU A 302 -26.11 -26.65 -0.18
N GLN A 303 -25.83 -27.30 0.94
CA GLN A 303 -26.84 -28.10 1.65
C GLN A 303 -27.91 -27.26 2.34
N HIS A 304 -27.56 -26.03 2.76
CA HIS A 304 -28.41 -25.24 3.65
C HIS A 304 -28.80 -23.86 3.10
N HIS A 305 -27.91 -23.24 2.30
CA HIS A 305 -28.03 -21.83 1.93
C HIS A 305 -27.53 -21.51 0.51
N ARG A 306 -27.80 -22.36 -0.49
CA ARG A 306 -27.32 -22.24 -1.88
C ARG A 306 -27.50 -20.84 -2.47
N ARG A 307 -28.62 -20.16 -2.12
CA ARG A 307 -28.94 -18.80 -2.61
C ARG A 307 -27.91 -17.74 -2.19
N LEU A 308 -27.30 -17.88 -1.02
CA LEU A 308 -26.35 -16.91 -0.47
C LEU A 308 -24.89 -17.22 -0.79
N LEU A 309 -24.57 -18.39 -1.33
CA LEU A 309 -23.22 -18.85 -1.61
C LEU A 309 -22.44 -17.87 -2.48
N TRP A 310 -22.92 -17.61 -3.69
CA TRP A 310 -22.22 -16.73 -4.61
C TRP A 310 -22.22 -15.27 -4.19
N PRO A 311 -23.32 -14.68 -3.67
CA PRO A 311 -23.29 -13.35 -3.06
C PRO A 311 -22.23 -13.19 -1.99
N LEU A 312 -22.05 -14.18 -1.09
CA LEU A 312 -21.00 -14.11 -0.07
C LEU A 312 -19.61 -14.19 -0.67
N LEU A 313 -19.33 -15.18 -1.54
CA LEU A 313 -17.99 -15.34 -2.13
C LEU A 313 -17.56 -14.11 -2.95
N ARG A 314 -18.48 -13.43 -3.63
CA ARG A 314 -18.18 -12.23 -4.43
C ARG A 314 -17.80 -11.00 -3.61
N VAL A 315 -18.18 -10.93 -2.33
CA VAL A 315 -17.83 -9.80 -1.46
C VAL A 315 -16.58 -10.06 -0.61
N LEU A 316 -16.01 -11.26 -0.69
CA LEU A 316 -14.73 -11.58 -0.05
C LEU A 316 -13.56 -11.05 -0.89
N SER A 317 -12.52 -10.57 -0.21
CA SER A 317 -11.25 -10.25 -0.86
C SER A 317 -10.47 -11.53 -1.23
N GLU A 318 -9.50 -11.42 -2.12
CA GLU A 318 -8.60 -12.54 -2.40
C GLU A 318 -7.89 -13.06 -1.15
N LYS A 319 -7.50 -12.16 -0.23
CA LYS A 319 -6.89 -12.56 1.04
C LYS A 319 -7.85 -13.31 1.95
N ASP A 320 -9.12 -12.93 1.96
CA ASP A 320 -10.13 -13.68 2.72
C ASP A 320 -10.30 -15.10 2.18
N LEU A 321 -10.30 -15.26 0.86
CA LEU A 321 -10.32 -16.59 0.24
C LEU A 321 -9.09 -17.43 0.61
N ARG A 322 -7.93 -16.78 0.81
CA ARG A 322 -6.65 -17.45 1.13
C ARG A 322 -6.46 -17.81 2.59
N ASP A 323 -7.22 -17.22 3.54
CA ASP A 323 -6.99 -17.44 4.97
C ASP A 323 -8.25 -17.60 5.84
N ALA A 324 -9.45 -17.42 5.28
CA ALA A 324 -10.68 -17.67 6.03
C ALA A 324 -10.94 -19.16 6.20
N GLY A 325 -11.32 -19.57 7.40
CA GLY A 325 -11.80 -20.92 7.68
C GLY A 325 -13.25 -21.10 7.24
N ALA A 326 -13.62 -22.32 6.83
CA ALA A 326 -14.98 -22.67 6.44
C ALA A 326 -16.00 -22.37 7.55
N ASP A 327 -15.67 -22.69 8.81
CA ASP A 327 -16.56 -22.44 9.95
C ASP A 327 -16.86 -20.96 10.17
N VAL A 328 -15.87 -20.08 9.90
CA VAL A 328 -16.06 -18.64 9.97
C VAL A 328 -17.04 -18.17 8.88
N LEU A 329 -16.84 -18.62 7.64
CA LEU A 329 -17.72 -18.25 6.53
C LEU A 329 -19.14 -18.81 6.72
N LEU A 330 -19.28 -20.03 7.24
CA LEU A 330 -20.57 -20.63 7.58
C LEU A 330 -21.29 -19.87 8.70
N ASP A 331 -20.60 -19.44 9.75
CA ASP A 331 -21.20 -18.59 10.79
C ASP A 331 -21.89 -17.37 10.18
N HIS A 332 -21.18 -16.68 9.25
CA HIS A 332 -21.72 -15.50 8.59
C HIS A 332 -22.88 -15.83 7.67
N LEU A 333 -22.78 -16.88 6.87
CA LEU A 333 -23.80 -17.29 5.92
C LEU A 333 -25.10 -17.67 6.62
N VAL A 334 -25.01 -18.61 7.58
CA VAL A 334 -26.18 -19.19 8.29
C VAL A 334 -26.92 -18.12 9.09
N ASN A 335 -26.19 -17.23 9.77
CA ASN A 335 -26.83 -16.21 10.61
C ASN A 335 -27.33 -15.02 9.80
N ALA A 336 -26.67 -14.64 8.69
CA ALA A 336 -27.20 -13.65 7.78
C ALA A 336 -28.49 -14.13 7.08
N ALA A 337 -28.61 -15.41 6.76
CA ALA A 337 -29.78 -15.99 6.11
C ALA A 337 -31.09 -15.78 6.88
N LYS A 338 -31.00 -15.56 8.20
CA LYS A 338 -32.15 -15.33 9.09
C LYS A 338 -32.73 -13.92 9.01
N THR A 339 -31.92 -12.96 8.53
CA THR A 339 -32.25 -11.53 8.59
C THR A 339 -32.15 -10.79 7.26
N ILE A 340 -31.45 -11.36 6.28
CA ILE A 340 -31.17 -10.69 5.00
C ILE A 340 -32.36 -10.74 4.04
N VAL A 341 -32.63 -9.62 3.38
CA VAL A 341 -33.66 -9.47 2.33
C VAL A 341 -32.96 -9.14 1.01
N LEU A 342 -32.53 -10.18 0.28
CA LEU A 342 -31.79 -10.01 -0.99
C LEU A 342 -32.67 -9.56 -2.17
N GLU A 343 -33.98 -9.80 -2.11
CA GLU A 343 -34.88 -9.64 -3.27
C GLU A 343 -35.01 -8.19 -3.74
N ARG A 344 -34.72 -7.22 -2.87
CA ARG A 344 -34.85 -5.80 -3.19
C ARG A 344 -33.64 -5.22 -3.91
N ASP A 345 -32.42 -5.59 -3.49
CA ASP A 345 -31.16 -5.16 -4.08
C ASP A 345 -30.05 -6.14 -3.64
N PRO A 346 -29.83 -7.22 -4.41
CA PRO A 346 -28.91 -8.28 -4.03
C PRO A 346 -27.46 -7.80 -3.78
N ASP A 347 -26.96 -6.89 -4.63
CA ASP A 347 -25.58 -6.40 -4.54
C ASP A 347 -25.38 -5.47 -3.34
N PHE A 348 -26.35 -4.60 -3.06
CA PHE A 348 -26.33 -3.72 -1.90
C PHE A 348 -26.34 -4.52 -0.61
N TYR A 349 -27.29 -5.45 -0.46
CA TYR A 349 -27.36 -6.29 0.75
C TYR A 349 -26.20 -7.27 0.87
N ALA A 350 -25.66 -7.80 -0.22
CA ALA A 350 -24.46 -8.62 -0.17
C ALA A 350 -23.26 -7.81 0.37
N ARG A 351 -23.09 -6.59 -0.10
CA ARG A 351 -21.97 -5.72 0.30
C ARG A 351 -22.08 -5.20 1.73
N TYR A 352 -23.26 -4.78 2.16
CA TYR A 352 -23.43 -4.02 3.41
C TYR A 352 -24.11 -4.81 4.54
N VAL A 353 -24.61 -6.01 4.28
CA VAL A 353 -25.17 -6.91 5.30
C VAL A 353 -24.44 -8.24 5.32
N LEU A 354 -24.35 -8.95 4.16
CA LEU A 354 -23.78 -10.29 4.11
C LEU A 354 -22.26 -10.30 4.32
N ASN A 355 -21.55 -9.32 3.79
CA ASN A 355 -20.09 -9.22 3.86
C ASN A 355 -19.60 -9.30 5.32
N PRO A 356 -18.76 -10.30 5.66
CA PRO A 356 -18.18 -10.41 7.00
C PRO A 356 -17.05 -9.43 7.25
N ARG A 357 -16.40 -8.94 6.19
CA ARG A 357 -15.28 -7.99 6.25
C ARG A 357 -15.78 -6.60 6.59
N LEU A 358 -15.21 -5.99 7.63
CA LEU A 358 -15.53 -4.64 8.08
C LEU A 358 -14.44 -3.65 7.62
N ARG A 359 -13.17 -4.00 7.86
CA ARG A 359 -11.98 -3.26 7.40
C ARG A 359 -10.76 -4.21 7.27
N ASN A 360 -9.77 -4.08 8.14
CA ASN A 360 -8.52 -4.87 8.14
C ASN A 360 -8.42 -5.82 9.35
N GLU A 361 -9.50 -6.01 10.10
CA GLU A 361 -9.54 -6.93 11.22
C GLU A 361 -9.41 -8.39 10.76
N ARG A 362 -8.98 -9.27 11.67
CA ARG A 362 -9.00 -10.70 11.40
C ARG A 362 -10.45 -11.19 11.31
N LEU A 363 -10.81 -11.89 10.22
CA LEU A 363 -12.13 -12.53 10.14
C LEU A 363 -12.34 -13.52 11.27
N SER A 364 -13.48 -13.43 11.93
CA SER A 364 -13.88 -14.29 13.05
C SER A 364 -15.38 -14.51 13.03
N SER A 365 -15.83 -15.60 13.65
CA SER A 365 -17.25 -15.91 13.83
C SER A 365 -17.86 -14.97 14.86
N TRP A 366 -18.47 -13.89 14.42
CA TRP A 366 -19.07 -12.90 15.31
C TRP A 366 -20.60 -12.81 15.19
N ARG A 367 -21.20 -13.27 14.07
CA ARG A 367 -22.66 -13.15 13.90
C ARG A 367 -23.44 -14.00 14.89
N SER A 368 -23.12 -15.28 14.99
CA SER A 368 -23.78 -16.17 15.96
C SER A 368 -23.62 -15.66 17.39
N LEU A 369 -22.40 -15.18 17.72
CA LEU A 369 -22.13 -14.62 19.04
C LEU A 369 -23.05 -13.44 19.35
N LEU A 370 -23.21 -12.49 18.42
CA LEU A 370 -24.06 -11.32 18.62
C LEU A 370 -25.53 -11.70 18.63
N VAL A 371 -26.01 -12.46 17.64
CA VAL A 371 -27.43 -12.86 17.53
C VAL A 371 -27.90 -13.67 18.73
N ASN A 372 -27.08 -14.60 19.23
CA ASN A 372 -27.48 -15.50 20.33
C ASN A 372 -27.46 -14.82 21.71
N ASN A 373 -26.70 -13.74 21.86
CA ASN A 373 -26.56 -13.04 23.16
C ASN A 373 -27.39 -11.74 23.25
N LEU A 374 -28.06 -11.33 22.17
CA LEU A 374 -29.01 -10.26 22.18
C LEU A 374 -30.43 -10.80 22.40
N THR A 375 -31.22 -10.13 23.24
CA THR A 375 -32.60 -10.56 23.47
C THR A 375 -33.43 -10.40 22.19
N PRO A 376 -34.43 -11.28 21.93
CA PRO A 376 -35.32 -11.11 20.80
C PRO A 376 -35.99 -9.74 20.75
N ALA A 377 -36.47 -9.24 21.88
CA ALA A 377 -37.10 -7.93 21.98
C ALA A 377 -36.15 -6.80 21.55
N PHE A 378 -34.87 -6.84 21.96
CA PHE A 378 -33.88 -5.85 21.51
C PHE A 378 -33.64 -5.94 20.01
N ARG A 379 -33.48 -7.15 19.46
CA ARG A 379 -33.25 -7.36 18.03
C ARG A 379 -34.38 -6.78 17.19
N ASP A 380 -35.63 -7.10 17.56
CA ASP A 380 -36.81 -6.62 16.86
C ASP A 380 -36.94 -5.09 16.93
N SER A 381 -36.74 -4.52 18.12
CA SER A 381 -36.82 -3.05 18.32
C SER A 381 -35.68 -2.31 17.58
N ALA A 382 -34.43 -2.81 17.65
CA ALA A 382 -33.28 -2.17 16.99
C ALA A 382 -33.33 -2.30 15.46
N THR A 383 -34.01 -3.30 14.92
CA THR A 383 -34.25 -3.41 13.48
C THR A 383 -35.19 -2.32 12.97
N VAL A 384 -36.19 -1.91 13.80
CA VAL A 384 -37.13 -0.84 13.48
C VAL A 384 -36.50 0.54 13.76
N ASP A 385 -35.83 0.68 14.89
CA ASP A 385 -35.13 1.89 15.31
C ASP A 385 -33.62 1.59 15.55
N PRO A 386 -32.76 1.79 14.56
CA PRO A 386 -31.33 1.54 14.69
C PRO A 386 -30.59 2.41 15.71
N GLU A 387 -31.18 3.54 16.16
CA GLU A 387 -30.61 4.38 17.22
C GLU A 387 -30.47 3.59 18.54
N LEU A 388 -31.32 2.60 18.77
CA LEU A 388 -31.20 1.70 19.92
C LEU A 388 -29.90 0.89 19.90
N ALA A 389 -29.38 0.55 18.70
CA ALA A 389 -28.08 -0.08 18.58
C ALA A 389 -26.93 0.89 18.91
N VAL A 390 -27.05 2.17 18.52
CA VAL A 390 -26.09 3.21 18.89
C VAL A 390 -26.06 3.37 20.41
N GLU A 391 -27.23 3.51 21.05
CA GLU A 391 -27.34 3.64 22.50
C GLU A 391 -26.79 2.42 23.23
N TRP A 392 -27.07 1.22 22.72
CA TRP A 392 -26.56 -0.01 23.30
C TRP A 392 -25.03 -0.03 23.29
N VAL A 393 -24.39 0.31 22.15
CA VAL A 393 -22.93 0.33 22.03
C VAL A 393 -22.33 1.38 22.97
N ARG A 394 -22.89 2.59 22.98
CA ARG A 394 -22.45 3.69 23.86
C ARG A 394 -22.51 3.30 25.35
N LYS A 395 -23.53 2.55 25.74
CA LYS A 395 -23.73 2.13 27.14
C LYS A 395 -22.83 0.96 27.55
N HIS A 396 -22.48 0.06 26.62
CA HIS A 396 -21.86 -1.22 26.97
C HIS A 396 -20.43 -1.38 26.52
N ILE A 397 -19.92 -0.49 25.66
CA ILE A 397 -18.54 -0.54 25.18
C ILE A 397 -17.80 0.71 25.67
N HIS A 398 -16.81 0.48 26.51
CA HIS A 398 -15.92 1.53 26.98
C HIS A 398 -14.84 1.83 25.91
N VAL A 399 -14.62 3.13 25.63
CA VAL A 399 -13.58 3.52 24.66
C VAL A 399 -12.28 3.81 25.37
N ASP A 400 -11.20 3.16 24.92
CA ASP A 400 -9.84 3.36 25.37
C ASP A 400 -8.90 3.28 24.18
N ASP A 401 -8.45 4.46 23.71
CA ASP A 401 -7.52 4.56 22.56
C ASP A 401 -6.06 4.38 22.99
N GLN A 402 -5.73 4.32 24.28
CA GLN A 402 -4.36 4.22 24.77
C GLN A 402 -3.87 2.76 24.87
N ASP A 403 -4.76 1.83 25.21
CA ASP A 403 -4.38 0.43 25.44
C ASP A 403 -4.21 -0.40 24.16
N ASN A 404 -4.64 0.11 23.00
CA ASN A 404 -4.39 -0.54 21.70
C ASN A 404 -3.07 -0.07 21.07
N TYR A 405 -1.96 -0.41 21.68
CA TYR A 405 -0.60 0.01 21.31
C TYR A 405 -0.20 -0.25 19.85
N TYR A 406 -0.82 -1.21 19.20
CA TYR A 406 -0.47 -1.60 17.83
C TYR A 406 -1.44 -1.03 16.79
N HIS A 407 -2.45 -0.29 17.23
CA HIS A 407 -3.54 0.23 16.38
C HIS A 407 -4.15 -0.85 15.47
N VAL A 408 -4.22 -2.09 15.98
CA VAL A 408 -4.81 -3.22 15.26
C VAL A 408 -6.29 -3.29 15.59
N PRO A 409 -7.18 -3.29 14.58
CA PRO A 409 -8.60 -3.42 14.82
C PRO A 409 -8.95 -4.69 15.60
N LEU A 410 -9.62 -4.56 16.73
CA LEU A 410 -10.16 -5.67 17.49
C LEU A 410 -11.28 -6.35 16.69
N THR A 411 -11.36 -7.68 16.80
CA THR A 411 -12.49 -8.39 16.20
C THR A 411 -13.78 -8.05 16.95
N PRO A 412 -14.95 -8.02 16.29
CA PRO A 412 -16.23 -7.80 16.98
C PRO A 412 -16.48 -8.76 18.14
N ALA A 413 -16.02 -10.02 18.00
CA ALA A 413 -16.08 -10.99 19.08
C ALA A 413 -15.17 -10.63 20.27
N GLY A 414 -14.01 -10.02 19.99
CA GLY A 414 -13.11 -9.49 21.01
C GLY A 414 -13.75 -8.34 21.78
N VAL A 415 -14.29 -7.34 21.08
CA VAL A 415 -14.98 -6.20 21.68
C VAL A 415 -16.18 -6.65 22.52
N TRP A 416 -16.98 -7.60 22.03
CA TRP A 416 -18.10 -8.18 22.79
C TRP A 416 -17.64 -8.76 24.12
N ARG A 417 -16.53 -9.50 24.15
CA ARG A 417 -16.03 -10.16 25.35
C ARG A 417 -15.39 -9.20 26.34
N LEU A 418 -14.58 -8.26 25.81
CA LEU A 418 -13.82 -7.32 26.63
C LEU A 418 -14.68 -6.15 27.14
N ARG A 419 -15.68 -5.73 26.39
CA ARG A 419 -16.46 -4.50 26.65
C ARG A 419 -15.61 -3.22 26.63
N VAL A 420 -14.40 -3.32 26.07
CA VAL A 420 -13.46 -2.22 25.86
C VAL A 420 -12.98 -2.28 24.42
N ALA A 421 -12.84 -1.13 23.79
CA ALA A 421 -12.35 -0.99 22.42
C ALA A 421 -11.73 0.39 22.22
N ASP A 422 -10.78 0.51 21.29
CA ASP A 422 -10.42 1.80 20.72
C ASP A 422 -11.57 2.34 19.85
N THR A 423 -11.48 3.62 19.49
CA THR A 423 -12.51 4.30 18.69
C THR A 423 -12.87 3.54 17.41
N LEU A 424 -11.86 3.10 16.63
CA LEU A 424 -12.10 2.35 15.39
C LEU A 424 -12.75 1.00 15.66
N SER A 425 -12.26 0.25 16.63
CA SER A 425 -12.79 -1.08 16.97
C SER A 425 -14.23 -1.00 17.49
N ARG A 426 -14.62 0.06 18.24
CA ARG A 426 -16.01 0.35 18.60
C ARG A 426 -16.87 0.55 17.36
N ASP A 427 -16.39 1.34 16.41
CA ASP A 427 -17.13 1.67 15.18
C ASP A 427 -17.33 0.41 14.30
N LEU A 428 -16.30 -0.44 14.18
CA LEU A 428 -16.41 -1.74 13.51
C LEU A 428 -17.38 -2.69 14.24
N PHE A 429 -17.34 -2.69 15.56
CA PHE A 429 -18.28 -3.47 16.36
C PHE A 429 -19.74 -3.04 16.12
N PHE A 430 -20.01 -1.74 16.06
CA PHE A 430 -21.35 -1.21 15.73
C PHE A 430 -21.81 -1.70 14.35
N ILE A 431 -20.94 -1.64 13.34
CA ILE A 431 -21.25 -2.14 11.99
C ILE A 431 -21.54 -3.64 12.01
N ALA A 432 -20.79 -4.42 12.76
CA ALA A 432 -21.03 -5.86 12.93
C ALA A 432 -22.39 -6.13 13.61
N LEU A 433 -22.73 -5.34 14.63
CA LEU A 433 -24.03 -5.41 15.32
C LEU A 433 -25.17 -5.14 14.33
N CYS A 434 -25.13 -4.03 13.59
CA CYS A 434 -26.14 -3.70 12.58
C CYS A 434 -26.29 -4.81 11.53
N ARG A 435 -25.16 -5.30 10.95
CA ARG A 435 -25.18 -6.38 9.97
C ARG A 435 -25.73 -7.69 10.53
N SER A 436 -25.57 -7.94 11.85
CA SER A 436 -26.17 -9.09 12.52
C SER A 436 -27.69 -8.97 12.67
N LEU A 437 -28.20 -7.75 12.72
CA LEU A 437 -29.63 -7.43 12.73
C LEU A 437 -30.26 -7.33 11.34
N GLY A 438 -29.46 -7.55 10.27
CA GLY A 438 -29.92 -7.40 8.87
C GLY A 438 -29.97 -5.95 8.38
N LEU A 439 -29.42 -5.01 9.14
CA LEU A 439 -29.32 -3.60 8.77
C LEU A 439 -28.03 -3.35 7.96
N PRO A 440 -28.13 -2.71 6.78
CA PRO A 440 -26.94 -2.31 6.03
C PRO A 440 -26.12 -1.32 6.83
N ALA A 441 -24.81 -1.59 6.99
CA ALA A 441 -23.90 -0.74 7.73
C ALA A 441 -22.48 -0.78 7.13
N ARG A 442 -21.77 0.36 7.25
CA ARG A 442 -20.43 0.53 6.71
C ARG A 442 -19.63 1.57 7.50
N LEU A 443 -18.34 1.65 7.28
CA LEU A 443 -17.60 2.89 7.44
C LEU A 443 -17.90 3.80 6.26
N ASP A 444 -18.11 5.09 6.53
CA ASP A 444 -18.17 6.10 5.49
C ASP A 444 -16.86 6.11 4.71
N PRO A 445 -16.90 6.04 3.36
CA PRO A 445 -15.68 5.93 2.56
C PRO A 445 -14.80 7.20 2.59
N VAL A 446 -15.36 8.34 3.05
CA VAL A 446 -14.64 9.63 3.08
C VAL A 446 -14.09 9.93 4.47
N PHE A 447 -14.92 9.72 5.51
CA PHE A 447 -14.60 10.15 6.89
C PHE A 447 -14.34 8.98 7.83
N GLU A 448 -14.47 7.76 7.35
CA GLU A 448 -14.34 6.54 8.14
C GLU A 448 -15.24 6.48 9.40
N LYS A 449 -16.32 7.24 9.41
CA LYS A 449 -17.32 7.20 10.47
C LYS A 449 -18.31 6.06 10.23
N PRO A 450 -18.79 5.39 11.27
CA PRO A 450 -19.80 4.36 11.11
C PRO A 450 -21.11 4.94 10.60
N GLN A 451 -21.68 4.27 9.61
CA GLN A 451 -22.98 4.60 9.02
C GLN A 451 -23.87 3.36 8.99
N TYR A 452 -25.16 3.59 9.13
CA TYR A 452 -26.20 2.59 8.92
C TYR A 452 -27.28 3.10 7.97
N CYS A 453 -28.00 2.16 7.38
CA CYS A 453 -29.14 2.46 6.52
C CYS A 453 -30.41 1.90 7.18
N PRO A 454 -31.42 2.74 7.50
CA PRO A 454 -32.68 2.25 8.04
C PRO A 454 -33.35 1.25 7.10
N ALA A 455 -34.06 0.29 7.66
CA ALA A 455 -34.69 -0.78 6.90
C ALA A 455 -35.58 -0.23 5.77
N GLY A 456 -35.40 -0.78 4.56
CA GLY A 456 -36.15 -0.40 3.37
C GLY A 456 -35.76 0.92 2.72
N THR A 457 -34.68 1.56 3.17
CA THR A 457 -34.12 2.78 2.56
C THR A 457 -32.74 2.49 1.97
N HIS A 458 -32.25 3.42 1.13
CA HIS A 458 -30.84 3.45 0.68
C HIS A 458 -30.13 4.73 1.18
N GLN A 459 -30.70 5.35 2.22
CA GLN A 459 -30.16 6.59 2.77
C GLN A 459 -29.24 6.28 3.96
N TRP A 460 -27.97 6.61 3.80
CA TRP A 460 -26.97 6.46 4.86
C TRP A 460 -27.15 7.51 5.96
N ARG A 461 -27.11 7.07 7.21
CA ARG A 461 -27.08 7.92 8.39
C ARG A 461 -25.79 7.69 9.15
N SER A 462 -25.05 8.76 9.40
CA SER A 462 -23.84 8.71 10.23
C SER A 462 -24.18 8.58 11.70
N VAL A 463 -23.42 7.74 12.41
CA VAL A 463 -23.56 7.58 13.85
C VAL A 463 -22.99 8.81 14.56
N CYS A 464 -23.75 9.36 15.50
CA CYS A 464 -23.30 10.39 16.42
C CYS A 464 -23.13 9.79 17.82
N TRP A 465 -21.86 9.63 18.25
CA TRP A 465 -21.58 9.06 19.57
C TRP A 465 -21.85 10.05 20.71
N GLU A 466 -21.72 11.35 20.44
CA GLU A 466 -21.97 12.41 21.43
C GLU A 466 -23.33 13.06 21.17
N PRO A 467 -24.27 12.98 22.12
CA PRO A 467 -25.64 13.53 21.93
C PRO A 467 -25.68 15.02 21.70
N GLU A 468 -24.69 15.76 22.21
CA GLU A 468 -24.66 17.23 22.20
C GLU A 468 -24.18 17.83 20.87
N THR A 469 -23.59 17.03 19.99
CA THR A 469 -23.03 17.47 18.69
C THR A 469 -23.98 17.23 17.51
N ARG A 470 -25.27 17.23 17.72
CA ARG A 470 -26.31 16.86 16.74
C ARG A 470 -26.52 17.81 15.55
N LEU A 471 -25.75 18.84 15.38
CA LEU A 471 -25.77 19.58 14.12
C LEU A 471 -24.90 18.84 13.12
N PRO A 472 -25.49 18.18 12.10
CA PRO A 472 -24.67 17.65 11.00
C PRO A 472 -23.89 18.84 10.43
N ALA A 473 -22.57 18.69 10.29
CA ALA A 473 -21.78 19.68 9.58
C ALA A 473 -22.45 19.91 8.22
N ALA A 474 -22.73 21.16 7.88
CA ALA A 474 -23.33 21.48 6.59
C ALA A 474 -22.44 20.90 5.50
N THR A 475 -23.02 20.17 4.57
CA THR A 475 -22.28 19.63 3.42
C THR A 475 -22.17 20.66 2.32
N ALA A 476 -21.06 20.65 1.64
CA ALA A 476 -20.80 21.46 0.47
C ALA A 476 -20.31 20.58 -0.68
N ASN A 477 -20.34 21.09 -1.90
CA ASN A 477 -19.91 20.35 -3.07
C ASN A 477 -18.55 20.86 -3.55
N LEU A 478 -17.58 19.95 -3.64
CA LEU A 478 -16.28 20.19 -4.27
C LEU A 478 -16.32 19.63 -5.69
N LEU A 479 -16.07 20.48 -6.70
CA LEU A 479 -15.98 20.08 -8.10
C LEU A 479 -14.51 19.94 -8.48
N LEU A 480 -14.00 18.72 -8.48
CA LEU A 480 -12.62 18.43 -8.86
C LEU A 480 -12.48 18.29 -10.36
N SER A 481 -11.49 18.95 -10.94
CA SER A 481 -11.14 18.80 -12.35
C SER A 481 -9.63 18.79 -12.54
N SER A 482 -9.17 18.19 -13.65
CA SER A 482 -7.81 18.28 -14.14
C SER A 482 -7.83 18.46 -15.65
N GLN A 483 -6.87 19.22 -16.16
CA GLN A 483 -6.65 19.41 -17.60
C GLN A 483 -5.16 19.24 -17.95
N ASP A 484 -4.41 18.58 -17.07
CA ASP A 484 -2.99 18.32 -17.30
C ASP A 484 -2.84 17.12 -18.24
N PRO A 485 -2.32 17.33 -19.46
CA PRO A 485 -2.20 16.26 -20.44
C PRO A 485 -1.10 15.24 -20.08
N SER A 486 -0.15 15.61 -19.22
CA SER A 486 0.95 14.73 -18.81
C SER A 486 0.52 13.69 -17.77
N ILE A 487 -0.58 13.90 -17.06
CA ILE A 487 -1.16 12.94 -16.12
C ILE A 487 -2.41 12.34 -16.75
N LEU A 488 -2.25 11.29 -17.52
CA LEU A 488 -3.31 10.66 -18.30
C LEU A 488 -4.49 10.18 -17.42
N ARG A 489 -4.23 9.78 -16.18
CA ARG A 489 -5.23 9.27 -15.24
C ARG A 489 -4.91 9.74 -13.83
N PRO A 490 -5.30 10.96 -13.43
CA PRO A 490 -5.10 11.40 -12.06
C PRO A 490 -5.87 10.49 -11.09
N GLU A 491 -5.15 9.75 -10.27
CA GLU A 491 -5.67 8.83 -9.26
C GLU A 491 -5.42 9.38 -7.88
N TYR A 492 -6.46 9.28 -7.03
CA TYR A 492 -6.38 9.65 -5.62
C TYR A 492 -5.41 8.74 -4.87
N GLY A 493 -4.67 9.32 -3.94
CA GLY A 493 -3.62 8.62 -3.19
C GLY A 493 -2.29 8.55 -3.96
N THR A 494 -2.32 8.42 -5.28
CA THR A 494 -1.11 8.31 -6.11
C THR A 494 -0.64 9.69 -6.60
N HIS A 495 -1.51 10.43 -7.25
CA HIS A 495 -1.15 11.68 -7.92
C HIS A 495 -1.60 12.92 -7.14
N PHE A 496 -2.63 12.77 -6.31
CA PHE A 496 -3.15 13.84 -5.48
C PHE A 496 -3.90 13.30 -4.27
N THR A 497 -3.99 14.12 -3.23
CA THR A 497 -4.83 13.87 -2.05
C THR A 497 -5.60 15.12 -1.66
N LEU A 498 -6.63 14.92 -0.84
CA LEU A 498 -7.39 15.95 -0.16
C LEU A 498 -7.32 15.71 1.33
N ALA A 499 -6.98 16.72 2.10
CA ALA A 499 -7.02 16.68 3.55
C ALA A 499 -7.98 17.76 4.07
N ARG A 500 -8.67 17.47 5.16
CA ARG A 500 -9.52 18.41 5.88
C ARG A 500 -8.86 18.83 7.18
N TYR A 501 -8.92 20.12 7.50
CA TYR A 501 -8.44 20.63 8.78
C TYR A 501 -9.38 20.21 9.91
N GLN A 502 -8.89 19.43 10.85
CA GLN A 502 -9.63 18.91 12.00
C GLN A 502 -8.68 18.80 13.18
N ASN A 503 -9.13 19.18 14.38
CA ASN A 503 -8.32 19.09 15.60
C ASN A 503 -6.91 19.69 15.43
N SER A 504 -6.82 20.79 14.68
CA SER A 504 -5.59 21.54 14.39
C SER A 504 -4.59 20.83 13.47
N GLU A 505 -4.95 19.77 12.76
CA GLU A 505 -4.14 19.14 11.71
C GLU A 505 -4.96 18.91 10.42
N TYR A 506 -4.26 18.80 9.30
CA TYR A 506 -4.86 18.37 8.04
C TYR A 506 -4.87 16.84 8.00
N VAL A 507 -6.07 16.26 8.05
CA VAL A 507 -6.28 14.81 7.99
C VAL A 507 -6.67 14.43 6.58
N THR A 508 -5.88 13.58 5.93
CA THR A 508 -6.14 13.08 4.57
C THR A 508 -7.44 12.29 4.53
N LEU A 509 -8.30 12.60 3.57
CA LEU A 509 -9.57 11.89 3.35
C LEU A 509 -9.30 10.53 2.71
N GLN A 510 -10.12 9.54 3.07
CA GLN A 510 -10.00 8.18 2.51
C GLN A 510 -10.88 8.06 1.26
N LEU A 511 -10.33 8.45 0.10
CA LEU A 511 -11.01 8.45 -1.20
C LEU A 511 -10.43 7.41 -2.17
N GLU A 512 -9.98 6.28 -1.64
CA GLU A 512 -9.36 5.20 -2.43
C GLU A 512 -10.23 4.79 -3.62
N GLY A 513 -9.59 4.58 -4.77
CA GLY A 513 -10.27 4.22 -6.02
C GLY A 513 -10.92 5.39 -6.78
N LEU A 514 -10.79 6.63 -6.28
CA LEU A 514 -11.28 7.81 -6.97
C LEU A 514 -10.29 8.21 -8.07
N SER A 515 -10.82 8.41 -9.28
CA SER A 515 -10.04 8.86 -10.44
C SER A 515 -10.77 9.99 -11.17
N LEU A 516 -10.02 10.95 -11.67
CA LEU A 516 -10.56 12.08 -12.44
C LEU A 516 -10.75 11.80 -13.94
N GLN A 517 -10.96 10.53 -14.33
CA GLN A 517 -11.25 10.17 -15.74
C GLN A 517 -12.50 10.84 -16.29
N LYS A 518 -13.48 11.12 -15.43
CA LYS A 518 -14.72 11.84 -15.76
C LYS A 518 -14.70 13.18 -15.02
N SER A 519 -14.03 14.15 -15.59
CA SER A 519 -13.97 15.53 -15.07
C SER A 519 -15.13 16.37 -15.58
N PRO A 520 -15.75 17.25 -14.75
CA PRO A 520 -15.50 17.42 -13.33
C PRO A 520 -16.15 16.31 -12.46
N LEU A 521 -15.45 15.92 -11.38
CA LEU A 521 -15.96 15.01 -10.38
C LEU A 521 -16.57 15.80 -9.22
N ARG A 522 -17.80 15.50 -8.85
CA ARG A 522 -18.51 16.13 -7.73
C ARG A 522 -18.37 15.29 -6.48
N LEU A 523 -17.79 15.88 -5.42
CA LEU A 523 -17.68 15.32 -4.09
C LEU A 523 -18.52 16.12 -3.11
N SER A 524 -19.41 15.46 -2.38
CA SER A 524 -20.13 16.06 -1.26
C SER A 524 -19.32 15.84 0.02
N VAL A 525 -18.79 16.91 0.59
CA VAL A 525 -17.91 16.88 1.77
C VAL A 525 -18.38 17.94 2.78
N PRO A 526 -18.08 17.83 4.10
CA PRO A 526 -18.41 18.85 5.07
C PRO A 526 -17.77 20.20 4.75
N GLU A 527 -18.39 21.27 5.18
CA GLU A 527 -17.79 22.60 5.19
C GLU A 527 -16.47 22.64 5.97
N GLY A 528 -15.60 23.59 5.69
CA GLY A 528 -14.37 23.84 6.46
C GLY A 528 -13.16 24.14 5.62
N GLU A 529 -12.00 24.09 6.28
CA GLU A 529 -10.69 24.31 5.66
C GLU A 529 -10.15 23.00 5.08
N TYR A 530 -9.61 23.10 3.87
CA TYR A 530 -9.09 21.97 3.10
C TYR A 530 -7.70 22.23 2.55
N LEU A 531 -6.98 21.16 2.31
CA LEU A 531 -5.71 21.13 1.62
C LEU A 531 -5.78 20.08 0.50
N ALA A 532 -5.54 20.50 -0.73
CA ALA A 532 -5.26 19.57 -1.82
C ALA A 532 -3.75 19.57 -2.11
N ILE A 533 -3.19 18.39 -2.26
CA ILE A 533 -1.77 18.20 -2.58
C ILE A 533 -1.68 17.50 -3.93
N THR A 534 -0.85 18.02 -4.82
CA THR A 534 -0.42 17.33 -6.03
C THR A 534 1.10 17.24 -6.04
N GLY A 535 1.64 16.17 -6.58
CA GLY A 535 3.08 16.00 -6.71
C GLY A 535 3.46 15.30 -8.01
N ASN A 536 4.56 15.74 -8.58
CA ASN A 536 5.15 15.15 -9.76
C ASN A 536 6.58 14.72 -9.46
N ARG A 537 6.80 13.41 -9.36
CA ARG A 537 8.11 12.83 -9.08
C ARG A 537 8.94 12.77 -10.35
N GLN A 538 10.15 13.31 -10.25
CA GLN A 538 11.12 13.38 -11.34
C GLN A 538 11.98 12.11 -11.41
N THR A 539 12.75 11.96 -12.49
CA THR A 539 13.63 10.80 -12.75
C THR A 539 14.74 10.65 -11.71
N ASP A 540 15.24 11.74 -11.14
CA ASP A 540 16.23 11.75 -10.05
C ASP A 540 15.64 11.42 -8.67
N GLY A 541 14.32 11.25 -8.61
CA GLY A 541 13.56 10.99 -7.39
C GLY A 541 13.09 12.26 -6.67
N SER A 542 13.45 13.46 -7.13
CA SER A 542 12.91 14.71 -6.58
C SER A 542 11.41 14.83 -6.86
N VAL A 543 10.70 15.64 -6.08
CA VAL A 543 9.27 15.84 -6.24
C VAL A 543 8.94 17.32 -6.31
N LEU A 544 8.21 17.71 -7.36
CA LEU A 544 7.63 19.04 -7.51
C LEU A 544 6.21 19.03 -6.93
N THR A 545 6.04 19.53 -5.71
CA THR A 545 4.74 19.53 -5.03
C THR A 545 4.02 20.86 -5.18
N ARG A 546 2.68 20.81 -5.18
CA ARG A 546 1.79 21.95 -5.07
C ARG A 546 0.77 21.69 -3.96
N MET A 547 0.74 22.58 -2.99
CA MET A 547 -0.19 22.59 -1.86
C MET A 547 -1.23 23.69 -2.08
N MET A 548 -2.50 23.33 -2.20
CA MET A 548 -3.62 24.25 -2.44
C MET A 548 -4.50 24.28 -1.21
N PHE A 549 -4.39 25.34 -0.41
CA PHE A 549 -5.23 25.59 0.76
C PHE A 549 -6.49 26.34 0.33
N PHE A 550 -7.65 25.91 0.81
CA PHE A 550 -8.90 26.56 0.46
C PHE A 550 -9.99 26.36 1.50
N HIS A 551 -10.90 27.32 1.57
CA HIS A 551 -12.12 27.23 2.40
C HIS A 551 -13.30 26.77 1.55
N LEU A 552 -14.10 25.86 2.11
CA LEU A 552 -15.34 25.36 1.53
C LEU A 552 -16.51 25.83 2.38
N PRO A 553 -17.34 26.79 1.91
CA PRO A 553 -18.41 27.37 2.69
C PRO A 553 -19.60 26.40 2.83
N PRO A 554 -20.45 26.58 3.89
CA PRO A 554 -21.61 25.75 4.11
C PRO A 554 -22.60 25.80 2.93
N ALA A 555 -23.12 24.63 2.53
CA ALA A 555 -24.05 24.47 1.41
C ALA A 555 -23.55 25.07 0.07
N GLY A 556 -22.26 25.43 0.00
CA GLY A 556 -21.62 26.01 -1.18
C GLY A 556 -21.21 24.97 -2.22
N GLU A 557 -20.81 25.50 -3.38
CA GLU A 557 -20.12 24.74 -4.40
C GLU A 557 -18.81 25.43 -4.74
N LYS A 558 -17.70 24.68 -4.76
CA LYS A 558 -16.39 25.24 -5.08
C LYS A 558 -15.74 24.42 -6.19
N PRO A 559 -15.41 25.02 -7.34
CA PRO A 559 -14.56 24.39 -8.33
C PRO A 559 -13.10 24.40 -7.84
N LEU A 560 -12.45 23.25 -7.90
CA LEU A 560 -11.01 23.10 -7.66
C LEU A 560 -10.37 22.42 -8.86
N ARG A 561 -9.53 23.18 -9.56
CA ARG A 561 -8.74 22.68 -10.67
C ARG A 561 -7.39 22.22 -10.13
N LEU A 562 -7.14 20.92 -10.16
CA LEU A 562 -5.85 20.35 -9.84
C LEU A 562 -4.88 20.58 -10.99
N SER A 563 -3.64 20.93 -10.65
CA SER A 563 -2.55 21.13 -11.61
C SER A 563 -1.24 20.61 -11.02
N TRP A 564 -0.43 20.01 -11.85
CA TRP A 564 0.90 19.49 -11.48
C TRP A 564 1.97 20.45 -11.99
N ARG A 565 3.11 20.43 -11.35
CA ARG A 565 4.29 21.19 -11.76
C ARG A 565 5.18 20.28 -12.59
N HIS A 566 5.78 20.85 -13.62
CA HIS A 566 6.68 20.15 -14.54
C HIS A 566 8.00 20.93 -14.65
N THR A 567 9.09 20.18 -14.83
CA THR A 567 10.36 20.79 -15.22
C THR A 567 10.30 21.22 -16.69
N SER A 568 10.85 22.36 -17.00
CA SER A 568 11.01 22.81 -18.40
C SER A 568 12.21 22.15 -19.12
N VAL A 569 12.89 21.23 -18.47
CA VAL A 569 14.07 20.57 -19.03
C VAL A 569 13.60 19.48 -20.00
N VAL A 570 13.77 19.71 -21.28
CA VAL A 570 13.73 18.68 -22.30
C VAL A 570 15.05 17.93 -22.20
N GLU A 571 15.06 16.74 -21.62
CA GLU A 571 16.23 15.89 -21.68
C GLU A 571 16.48 15.54 -23.16
N GLY A 572 17.65 15.91 -23.68
CA GLY A 572 18.07 15.51 -25.03
C GLY A 572 18.36 14.01 -25.10
N PRO A 573 18.56 13.45 -26.30
CA PRO A 573 18.86 12.02 -26.44
C PRO A 573 20.14 11.68 -25.66
N LEU A 574 20.04 10.59 -24.88
CA LEU A 574 21.12 10.14 -23.98
C LEU A 574 22.24 9.44 -24.76
N ALA A 575 21.88 8.65 -25.78
CA ALA A 575 22.77 7.93 -26.67
C ALA A 575 22.01 7.43 -27.91
N LEU A 576 22.73 6.80 -28.84
CA LEU A 576 22.12 6.04 -29.93
C LEU A 576 22.13 4.55 -29.62
N LEU A 577 21.11 3.84 -30.09
CA LEU A 577 21.14 2.38 -30.11
C LEU A 577 22.35 1.91 -30.92
N PRO A 578 23.19 0.98 -30.43
CA PRO A 578 24.30 0.51 -31.18
C PRO A 578 23.88 -0.05 -32.57
N PRO A 579 24.61 0.25 -33.64
CA PRO A 579 24.27 -0.26 -34.97
C PRO A 579 24.32 -1.80 -35.02
N ALA A 580 23.49 -2.41 -35.87
CA ALA A 580 23.34 -3.85 -36.00
C ALA A 580 23.05 -4.56 -34.67
N SER A 581 22.13 -3.98 -33.88
CA SER A 581 21.65 -4.58 -32.66
C SER A 581 20.63 -5.67 -32.97
N ARG A 582 21.08 -6.93 -32.88
CA ARG A 582 20.28 -8.12 -33.16
C ARG A 582 20.19 -9.02 -31.95
N VAL A 583 19.01 -9.58 -31.74
CA VAL A 583 18.71 -10.53 -30.66
C VAL A 583 17.90 -11.70 -31.22
N TYR A 584 17.75 -12.75 -30.44
CA TYR A 584 16.99 -13.93 -30.87
C TYR A 584 15.74 -14.06 -29.95
N GLY A 585 14.60 -14.15 -30.58
CA GLY A 585 13.36 -14.52 -29.89
C GLY A 585 13.46 -15.90 -29.24
N VAL A 586 12.57 -16.19 -28.31
CA VAL A 586 12.51 -17.52 -27.66
C VAL A 586 12.15 -18.65 -28.63
N ASP A 587 11.56 -18.30 -29.76
CA ASP A 587 11.26 -19.19 -30.90
C ASP A 587 12.47 -19.38 -31.86
N GLY A 588 13.59 -18.71 -31.59
CA GLY A 588 14.80 -18.73 -32.40
C GLY A 588 14.79 -17.76 -33.58
N ALA A 589 13.74 -16.97 -33.78
CA ALA A 589 13.68 -15.94 -34.81
C ALA A 589 14.68 -14.81 -34.51
N GLU A 590 15.39 -14.34 -35.54
CA GLU A 590 16.26 -13.17 -35.42
C GLU A 590 15.40 -11.90 -35.41
N ILE A 591 15.67 -10.98 -34.50
CA ILE A 591 15.01 -9.70 -34.36
C ILE A 591 16.06 -8.60 -34.53
N ASP A 592 15.89 -7.76 -35.56
CA ASP A 592 16.68 -6.55 -35.76
C ASP A 592 16.06 -5.40 -34.99
N LEU A 593 16.74 -4.92 -33.95
CA LEU A 593 16.21 -3.89 -33.06
C LEU A 593 16.27 -2.50 -33.67
N ASN A 594 17.22 -2.26 -34.60
CA ASN A 594 17.33 -0.97 -35.28
C ASN A 594 16.14 -0.79 -36.26
N ASP A 595 15.80 -1.84 -37.02
CA ASP A 595 14.62 -1.82 -37.89
C ASP A 595 13.33 -1.64 -37.10
N LEU A 596 13.17 -2.34 -35.97
CA LEU A 596 12.02 -2.18 -35.08
C LEU A 596 11.89 -0.77 -34.51
N ALA A 597 13.01 -0.18 -34.05
CA ALA A 597 13.02 1.16 -33.50
C ALA A 597 12.64 2.20 -34.57
N HIS A 598 13.22 2.07 -35.78
CA HIS A 598 12.93 3.00 -36.90
C HIS A 598 11.45 2.99 -37.31
N ASP A 599 10.82 1.83 -37.28
CA ASP A 599 9.41 1.69 -37.68
C ASP A 599 8.45 2.34 -36.67
N ARG A 600 8.59 2.07 -35.36
CA ARG A 600 7.58 2.41 -34.35
C ARG A 600 8.13 2.99 -33.04
N GLY A 601 9.44 3.09 -32.87
CA GLY A 601 10.08 3.18 -31.57
C GLY A 601 10.15 1.82 -30.90
N LEU A 602 10.82 1.72 -29.76
CA LEU A 602 11.12 0.44 -29.14
C LEU A 602 11.31 0.57 -27.62
N ILE A 603 10.75 -0.35 -26.85
CA ILE A 603 11.09 -0.52 -25.44
C ILE A 603 11.95 -1.77 -25.29
N LEU A 604 13.13 -1.63 -24.68
CA LEU A 604 13.96 -2.74 -24.22
C LEU A 604 13.82 -2.88 -22.70
N ALA A 605 13.66 -4.11 -22.21
CA ALA A 605 13.44 -4.35 -20.79
C ALA A 605 14.20 -5.60 -20.31
N TRP A 606 15.18 -5.42 -19.45
CA TRP A 606 15.82 -6.52 -18.69
C TRP A 606 15.10 -6.66 -17.35
N LEU A 607 14.50 -7.81 -17.10
CA LEU A 607 13.63 -8.06 -15.97
C LEU A 607 14.01 -9.36 -15.25
N ASP A 608 13.97 -9.33 -13.93
CA ASP A 608 13.97 -10.52 -13.09
C ASP A 608 12.59 -10.68 -12.41
N PRO A 609 11.67 -11.47 -12.99
CA PRO A 609 10.34 -11.70 -12.39
C PRO A 609 10.37 -12.38 -11.02
N GLY A 610 11.53 -12.80 -10.55
CA GLY A 610 11.73 -13.29 -9.18
C GLY A 610 11.84 -12.17 -8.16
N ARG A 611 12.14 -10.94 -8.58
CA ARG A 611 12.40 -9.80 -7.70
C ARG A 611 11.28 -8.78 -7.68
N GLU A 612 11.07 -8.17 -6.52
CA GLU A 612 10.02 -7.17 -6.30
C GLU A 612 10.08 -5.99 -7.29
N PRO A 613 11.22 -5.37 -7.61
CA PRO A 613 11.27 -4.27 -8.56
C PRO A 613 10.71 -4.61 -9.94
N SER A 614 11.06 -5.77 -10.48
CA SER A 614 10.52 -6.25 -11.77
C SER A 614 9.04 -6.62 -11.69
N GLN A 615 8.57 -7.12 -10.54
CA GLN A 615 7.15 -7.40 -10.33
C GLN A 615 6.29 -6.14 -10.37
N HIS A 616 6.80 -5.00 -9.89
CA HIS A 616 6.10 -3.71 -10.00
C HIS A 616 5.93 -3.29 -11.46
N VAL A 617 6.98 -3.37 -12.28
CA VAL A 617 6.91 -3.07 -13.73
C VAL A 617 5.90 -3.98 -14.43
N LEU A 618 5.94 -5.28 -14.17
CA LEU A 618 5.01 -6.25 -14.77
C LEU A 618 3.56 -5.99 -14.37
N ARG A 619 3.31 -5.59 -13.13
CA ARG A 619 1.99 -5.22 -12.65
C ARG A 619 1.50 -3.92 -13.32
N GLU A 620 2.33 -2.90 -13.41
CA GLU A 620 2.01 -1.66 -14.10
C GLU A 620 1.68 -1.91 -15.58
N TRP A 621 2.46 -2.74 -16.28
CA TRP A 621 2.16 -3.13 -17.65
C TRP A 621 0.83 -3.88 -17.79
N GLN A 622 0.48 -4.71 -16.81
CA GLN A 622 -0.81 -5.40 -16.79
C GLN A 622 -1.98 -4.42 -16.59
N GLU A 623 -1.84 -3.46 -15.68
CA GLU A 623 -2.85 -2.43 -15.38
C GLU A 623 -3.01 -1.45 -16.55
N LEU A 624 -1.89 -1.05 -17.18
CA LEU A 624 -1.83 -0.11 -18.30
C LEU A 624 -1.94 -0.80 -19.68
N ARG A 625 -2.18 -2.11 -19.71
CA ARG A 625 -2.24 -2.91 -20.93
C ARG A 625 -3.04 -2.28 -22.06
N PRO A 626 -4.26 -1.74 -21.86
CA PRO A 626 -5.03 -1.13 -22.94
C PRO A 626 -4.34 0.09 -23.57
N LEU A 627 -3.57 0.85 -22.79
CA LEU A 627 -2.83 2.00 -23.29
C LEU A 627 -1.64 1.56 -24.15
N TYR A 628 -0.88 0.57 -23.67
CA TYR A 628 0.23 -0.02 -24.44
C TYR A 628 -0.26 -0.66 -25.75
N GLU A 629 -1.35 -1.43 -25.70
CA GLU A 629 -1.93 -2.06 -26.91
C GLU A 629 -2.45 -1.03 -27.93
N ASN A 630 -2.87 0.15 -27.46
CA ASN A 630 -3.30 1.25 -28.33
C ASN A 630 -2.10 2.06 -28.90
N TRP A 631 -1.01 2.17 -28.14
CA TRP A 631 0.22 2.84 -28.58
C TRP A 631 0.99 2.03 -29.65
N ASP A 632 0.87 0.71 -29.62
CA ASP A 632 1.46 -0.26 -30.55
C ASP A 632 3.01 -0.21 -30.65
N CYS A 633 3.71 0.28 -29.63
CA CYS A 633 5.16 0.28 -29.54
C CYS A 633 5.64 -1.14 -29.19
N PRO A 634 6.61 -1.73 -29.93
CA PRO A 634 7.20 -3.03 -29.60
C PRO A 634 7.91 -2.99 -28.23
N ILE A 635 7.78 -4.09 -27.48
CA ILE A 635 8.49 -4.29 -26.21
C ILE A 635 9.31 -5.58 -26.33
N ILE A 636 10.62 -5.49 -26.19
CA ILE A 636 11.50 -6.66 -26.14
C ILE A 636 11.94 -6.89 -24.70
N GLY A 637 11.50 -8.01 -24.13
CA GLY A 637 11.79 -8.41 -22.76
C GLY A 637 12.90 -9.46 -22.67
N PHE A 638 13.96 -9.16 -21.93
CA PHE A 638 15.07 -10.07 -21.65
C PHE A 638 14.87 -10.67 -20.26
N ILE A 639 14.52 -11.96 -20.22
CA ILE A 639 14.20 -12.67 -18.99
C ILE A 639 14.89 -14.03 -19.03
N GLN A 640 15.53 -14.41 -17.92
CA GLN A 640 16.16 -15.71 -17.79
C GLN A 640 15.14 -16.84 -18.01
N GLU A 641 15.56 -17.89 -18.69
CA GLU A 641 14.68 -19.02 -19.05
C GLU A 641 13.98 -19.63 -17.83
N SER A 642 14.70 -19.77 -16.73
CA SER A 642 14.15 -20.27 -15.44
C SER A 642 13.03 -19.42 -14.84
N GLN A 643 12.92 -18.15 -15.23
CA GLN A 643 11.94 -17.20 -14.71
C GLN A 643 10.72 -17.00 -15.61
N ARG A 644 10.77 -17.51 -16.85
CA ARG A 644 9.68 -17.32 -17.86
C ARG A 644 8.34 -17.90 -17.42
N GLU A 645 8.34 -19.00 -16.68
CA GLU A 645 7.11 -19.62 -16.17
C GLU A 645 6.30 -18.66 -15.28
N ARG A 646 6.96 -17.73 -14.58
CA ARG A 646 6.30 -16.74 -13.71
C ARG A 646 5.45 -15.73 -14.49
N LEU A 647 5.71 -15.54 -15.77
CA LEU A 647 4.93 -14.64 -16.64
C LEU A 647 3.62 -15.25 -17.12
N LYS A 648 3.45 -16.56 -17.11
CA LYS A 648 2.24 -17.23 -17.61
C LYS A 648 0.96 -16.80 -16.89
N ALA A 649 1.06 -16.36 -15.66
CA ALA A 649 -0.06 -15.85 -14.88
C ALA A 649 -0.37 -14.36 -15.13
N CYS A 650 0.49 -13.65 -15.86
CA CYS A 650 0.37 -12.21 -16.09
C CYS A 650 -0.33 -11.92 -17.42
N ARG A 651 -1.28 -10.99 -17.41
CA ARG A 651 -1.96 -10.51 -18.64
C ARG A 651 -1.20 -9.31 -19.20
N LEU A 652 -0.02 -9.56 -19.76
CA LEU A 652 0.88 -8.53 -20.29
C LEU A 652 0.42 -7.97 -21.65
N PRO A 653 0.94 -6.79 -22.08
CA PRO A 653 0.66 -6.25 -23.42
C PRO A 653 1.03 -7.24 -24.53
N LYS A 654 0.24 -7.28 -25.60
CA LYS A 654 0.47 -8.21 -26.75
C LYS A 654 1.78 -7.93 -27.49
N GLN A 655 2.27 -6.71 -27.41
CA GLN A 655 3.50 -6.26 -28.04
C GLN A 655 4.76 -6.75 -27.34
N LEU A 656 4.63 -7.33 -26.14
CA LEU A 656 5.77 -7.90 -25.42
C LEU A 656 6.22 -9.19 -26.10
N GLN A 657 7.42 -9.15 -26.64
CA GLN A 657 8.13 -10.31 -27.20
C GLN A 657 9.35 -10.63 -26.32
N LEU A 658 9.48 -11.89 -25.95
CA LEU A 658 10.63 -12.34 -25.15
C LEU A 658 11.80 -12.67 -26.07
N ALA A 659 12.98 -12.22 -25.68
CA ALA A 659 14.23 -12.48 -26.40
C ALA A 659 15.34 -12.93 -25.42
N SER A 660 16.44 -13.39 -26.01
CA SER A 660 17.66 -13.77 -25.30
C SER A 660 18.74 -12.72 -25.56
N ASP A 661 19.42 -12.31 -24.49
CA ASP A 661 20.65 -11.51 -24.55
C ASP A 661 21.81 -12.35 -23.94
N PRO A 662 22.44 -13.26 -24.72
CA PRO A 662 23.46 -14.16 -24.22
C PRO A 662 24.63 -13.36 -23.61
N GLU A 663 25.02 -13.75 -22.39
CA GLU A 663 26.09 -13.10 -21.65
C GLU A 663 25.92 -11.58 -21.47
N ASN A 664 24.67 -11.05 -21.55
CA ASN A 664 24.40 -9.61 -21.54
C ASN A 664 25.17 -8.83 -22.63
N GLY A 665 25.29 -9.41 -23.80
CA GLY A 665 26.10 -8.85 -24.90
C GLY A 665 25.54 -7.53 -25.43
N LEU A 666 24.22 -7.45 -25.63
CA LEU A 666 23.54 -6.22 -26.03
C LEU A 666 23.58 -5.18 -24.90
N HIS A 667 23.28 -5.60 -23.68
CA HIS A 667 23.30 -4.74 -22.49
C HIS A 667 24.65 -4.01 -22.34
N ARG A 668 25.78 -4.74 -22.42
CA ARG A 668 27.14 -4.16 -22.35
C ARG A 668 27.46 -3.23 -23.52
N ARG A 669 26.97 -3.52 -24.72
CA ARG A 669 27.14 -2.63 -25.89
C ARG A 669 26.41 -1.31 -25.70
N ILE A 670 25.16 -1.35 -25.22
CA ILE A 670 24.39 -0.14 -24.91
C ILE A 670 25.08 0.64 -23.80
N GLU A 671 25.48 0.01 -22.70
CA GLU A 671 26.20 0.67 -21.62
C GLU A 671 27.47 1.39 -22.11
N SER A 672 28.20 0.81 -23.06
CA SER A 672 29.38 1.44 -23.66
C SER A 672 29.04 2.72 -24.45
N THR A 673 27.84 2.85 -25.00
CA THR A 673 27.41 4.07 -25.72
C THR A 673 26.90 5.16 -24.78
N LEU A 674 26.48 4.79 -23.57
CA LEU A 674 25.98 5.71 -22.55
C LEU A 674 27.08 6.44 -21.77
N GLY A 675 28.35 6.05 -21.97
CA GLY A 675 29.50 6.73 -21.39
C GLY A 675 29.61 6.61 -19.87
N SER A 676 29.14 7.62 -19.13
CA SER A 676 29.20 7.63 -17.67
C SER A 676 28.02 6.95 -16.99
N ILE A 677 26.97 6.58 -17.73
CA ILE A 677 25.76 5.97 -17.18
C ILE A 677 25.97 4.43 -17.17
N ALA A 678 26.14 3.86 -16.00
CA ALA A 678 26.21 2.43 -15.82
C ALA A 678 24.80 1.83 -15.62
N LEU A 679 24.51 0.73 -16.30
CA LEU A 679 23.25 0.00 -16.16
C LEU A 679 23.45 -1.18 -15.20
N LYS A 680 23.33 -0.94 -13.88
CA LYS A 680 23.69 -1.90 -12.84
C LYS A 680 22.54 -2.47 -12.03
N GLU A 681 21.39 -1.81 -12.05
CA GLU A 681 20.27 -2.18 -11.19
C GLU A 681 19.09 -2.71 -12.00
N ASP A 682 18.68 -3.94 -11.75
CA ASP A 682 17.46 -4.52 -12.33
C ASP A 682 16.19 -3.97 -11.63
N PRO A 683 15.09 -3.70 -12.38
CA PRO A 683 14.97 -3.77 -13.83
C PRO A 683 15.68 -2.64 -14.57
N VAL A 684 16.11 -2.88 -15.81
CA VAL A 684 16.56 -1.85 -16.74
C VAL A 684 15.56 -1.73 -17.87
N LEU A 685 15.02 -0.53 -18.07
CA LEU A 685 14.11 -0.22 -19.18
C LEU A 685 14.65 0.96 -19.98
N LEU A 686 14.63 0.81 -21.28
CA LEU A 686 15.07 1.85 -22.23
C LEU A 686 13.93 2.13 -23.19
N LEU A 687 13.61 3.43 -23.37
CA LEU A 687 12.74 3.89 -24.43
C LEU A 687 13.62 4.44 -25.57
N ILE A 688 13.40 3.94 -26.76
CA ILE A 688 14.15 4.28 -27.98
C ILE A 688 13.17 4.87 -28.99
N ASP A 689 13.46 6.04 -29.52
CA ASP A 689 12.63 6.71 -30.51
C ASP A 689 12.87 6.17 -31.93
N ARG A 690 12.15 6.69 -32.91
CA ARG A 690 12.24 6.30 -34.32
C ARG A 690 13.57 6.73 -35.00
N ASP A 691 14.29 7.63 -34.39
CA ASP A 691 15.64 8.03 -34.81
C ASP A 691 16.73 7.18 -34.15
N GLU A 692 16.35 6.05 -33.53
CA GLU A 692 17.24 5.13 -32.77
C GLU A 692 17.90 5.80 -31.55
N LYS A 693 17.34 6.89 -31.04
CA LYS A 693 17.86 7.61 -29.87
C LYS A 693 17.27 7.03 -28.61
N ILE A 694 18.12 6.73 -27.63
CA ILE A 694 17.69 6.38 -26.27
C ILE A 694 17.22 7.68 -25.59
N VAL A 695 15.92 7.83 -25.43
CA VAL A 695 15.28 9.05 -24.90
C VAL A 695 14.91 8.93 -23.43
N LEU A 696 14.82 7.69 -22.89
CA LEU A 696 14.58 7.43 -21.49
C LEU A 696 15.34 6.21 -21.03
N ILE A 697 15.96 6.31 -19.88
CA ILE A 697 16.55 5.19 -19.13
C ILE A 697 15.89 5.12 -17.78
N HIS A 698 15.46 3.91 -17.43
CA HIS A 698 15.07 3.59 -16.07
C HIS A 698 15.88 2.39 -15.60
N GLN A 699 16.35 2.44 -14.35
CA GLN A 699 17.00 1.29 -13.70
C GLN A 699 16.65 1.26 -12.20
N GLY A 700 16.61 0.06 -11.64
CA GLY A 700 16.34 -0.16 -10.23
C GLY A 700 14.87 0.03 -9.83
N TYR A 701 14.66 0.20 -8.54
CA TYR A 701 13.33 0.24 -7.95
C TYR A 701 12.69 1.64 -8.04
N GLN A 702 11.64 1.76 -8.82
CA GLN A 702 10.82 2.97 -8.90
C GLN A 702 9.38 2.62 -9.34
N ILE A 703 8.40 3.29 -8.73
CA ILE A 703 6.97 3.15 -9.06
C ILE A 703 6.58 4.15 -10.15
N GLY A 704 5.61 3.79 -11.00
CA GLY A 704 5.08 4.65 -12.07
C GLY A 704 5.89 4.63 -13.37
N VAL A 705 6.84 3.72 -13.50
CA VAL A 705 7.68 3.59 -14.70
C VAL A 705 6.86 3.23 -15.92
N GLY A 706 5.87 2.34 -15.78
CA GLY A 706 5.01 1.94 -16.90
C GLY A 706 4.25 3.12 -17.52
N LEU A 707 3.76 4.06 -16.73
CA LEU A 707 3.09 5.25 -17.25
C LEU A 707 4.07 6.25 -17.87
N ARG A 708 5.30 6.29 -17.36
CA ARG A 708 6.34 7.20 -17.85
C ARG A 708 6.91 6.80 -19.22
N LEU A 709 6.86 5.52 -19.54
CA LEU A 709 7.26 4.98 -20.84
C LEU A 709 6.24 5.27 -21.95
N LEU A 710 4.96 5.50 -21.61
CA LEU A 710 3.89 5.91 -22.52
C LEU A 710 3.96 7.39 -22.89
#